data_1cae1589d3bfc4e748978a1ae6cca91e
#
_entry.id   1cae1589d3bfc4e748978a1ae6cca91e
#
_cell.length_a   1.000
_cell.length_b   1.000
_cell.length_c   1.000
_cell.angle_alpha   90.00
_cell.angle_beta   90.00
_cell.angle_gamma   90.00
#
_symmetry.space_group_name_H-M   'P 1'
#
loop_
_entity.id
_entity.type
_entity.pdbx_description
1 polymer ?
#
loop_
_entity_poly.entity_id
_entity_poly.type
_entity_poly.pdbx_seq_one_letter_code
_entity_poly.pdbx_strand_id
1 'polypeptide(L)'
;MPPRPPRRFLQTCLPGCCAGIVGWLLWVSPASGATTGEAKAEAGFKQTIQPFLAKYCYDCHADGVNKGQVAFDEFKSAADILSRHDLWFAALKNVRAGIMPPVEDGVDRPTAGEIARLTQWIKVEALGLSAAAPDPGKATVRRLNRTEYRNTISDLLGVEFNSEVEFPPDDSGNGFDNIGDVLTVSPLLLEKYLQAAEVIVERAVPKVARVMPVRSATGREFRATEGGGTGERMNVTKPVTVAHTFRVAEAGTYGVEAELEIRGTFDFDPGQGTLIARVDGVEWFREDVAWQERKVMSRVREVTWPAGAHAVQFQIVPRAQPAGATPAPVRAQSVPGATSVTVRVVGVQVKGPLDPARWTAPANYARFFPRGPAPVGASEREHYARELLGEFAARAYRRPVEPAYVARLGEIAHDTAAQPGRTFEEGIGRAMMAVLASPRFLFRIETPVAGTEAVADADDYTLASRLSYFLWSTMPDAELLRLAAAGELRREVPAQVKRMLADPKVQGLVKNFTGQWLQVRDVESVPINARAVLGQTATRNRDGSRIEFDGPLRRAMRSETELCFDHILKQDRSVLELLDSDYTFLNARLAKHYGLPEVTGDEMRLVRLPTNSTRGGVLTQGAVLAVTSNPTRTSPVKRGLFVLENILGTPPPPPPPDVPALEEAIKGFKGREPKLSEMLAVHRANKLCSSCHERMDPLGLAFENFTALGTWREAEAGQTIEVAGRLATGERFASVSELKRVLTDERRLDYYRCLAEKLLTYALGRGLTYRDLDTVDRIVEELEREGGRMSVLLNGVINSAPFQKLRRVNPPVTSPATP
;
A
#
# COMPACT_ATOMS: atom_id res chain seq x y z
N MET A 1 -32.30 -30.16 -16.91
CA MET A 1 -32.44 -31.53 -16.36
C MET A 1 -31.81 -31.50 -14.96
N PRO A 2 -32.55 -31.63 -13.87
CA PRO A 2 -32.01 -31.70 -12.51
C PRO A 2 -31.66 -33.15 -12.13
N PRO A 3 -30.68 -33.39 -11.26
CA PRO A 3 -30.36 -34.74 -10.80
C PRO A 3 -31.29 -35.21 -9.65
N ARG A 4 -31.57 -36.49 -9.67
CA ARG A 4 -32.44 -37.23 -8.73
C ARG A 4 -31.73 -37.57 -7.41
N PRO A 5 -32.45 -37.72 -6.27
CA PRO A 5 -31.89 -38.09 -4.98
C PRO A 5 -31.70 -39.63 -4.85
N PRO A 6 -30.80 -40.11 -3.99
CA PRO A 6 -30.57 -41.54 -3.78
C PRO A 6 -31.61 -42.22 -2.86
N ARG A 7 -31.87 -43.48 -3.16
CA ARG A 7 -32.85 -44.40 -2.55
C ARG A 7 -32.40 -44.85 -1.14
N ARG A 8 -33.39 -44.91 -0.25
CA ARG A 8 -33.31 -45.60 1.03
C ARG A 8 -33.29 -47.13 0.81
N PHE A 9 -32.37 -47.84 1.48
CA PHE A 9 -32.45 -49.27 1.70
C PHE A 9 -33.11 -49.54 3.05
N LEU A 10 -34.24 -50.28 3.02
CA LEU A 10 -34.83 -50.95 4.18
C LEU A 10 -34.15 -52.32 4.36
N GLN A 11 -33.68 -52.61 5.56
CA GLN A 11 -33.44 -53.97 5.98
C GLN A 11 -34.25 -54.27 7.26
N THR A 12 -35.13 -55.15 7.10
CA THR A 12 -35.93 -55.87 8.12
C THR A 12 -35.09 -56.95 8.78
N CYS A 13 -35.14 -57.10 10.10
CA CYS A 13 -34.93 -58.34 10.80
C CYS A 13 -35.76 -58.44 12.05
N LEU A 14 -36.38 -59.59 12.18
CA LEU A 14 -37.34 -60.05 13.15
C LEU A 14 -36.71 -60.43 14.52
N PRO A 15 -37.54 -60.76 15.53
CA PRO A 15 -37.20 -60.58 16.95
C PRO A 15 -36.75 -61.90 17.64
N GLY A 16 -35.96 -61.77 18.69
CA GLY A 16 -35.62 -62.84 19.63
C GLY A 16 -35.82 -62.38 21.07
N CYS A 17 -36.72 -63.05 21.73
CA CYS A 17 -37.09 -62.95 23.17
C CYS A 17 -35.86 -63.22 24.07
N CYS A 18 -35.70 -62.47 25.14
CA CYS A 18 -35.40 -62.99 26.49
C CYS A 18 -35.79 -61.96 27.56
N ALA A 19 -36.59 -62.50 28.53
CA ALA A 19 -37.04 -61.75 29.70
C ALA A 19 -35.95 -61.58 30.75
N GLY A 20 -36.07 -60.52 31.54
CA GLY A 20 -35.43 -60.48 32.85
C GLY A 20 -35.01 -59.19 33.45
N ILE A 21 -35.67 -58.78 34.51
CA ILE A 21 -35.22 -57.88 35.60
C ILE A 21 -35.44 -56.38 35.38
N VAL A 22 -36.54 -55.89 35.94
CA VAL A 22 -36.88 -54.51 36.23
C VAL A 22 -35.96 -53.98 37.35
N GLY A 23 -34.95 -53.19 36.96
CA GLY A 23 -34.21 -52.34 37.86
C GLY A 23 -34.63 -50.90 37.62
N TRP A 24 -35.35 -50.29 38.54
CA TRP A 24 -35.62 -48.84 38.56
C TRP A 24 -34.32 -48.07 38.81
N LEU A 25 -33.61 -47.71 37.75
CA LEU A 25 -32.63 -46.68 37.84
C LEU A 25 -33.35 -45.34 37.60
N LEU A 26 -33.50 -44.59 38.68
CA LEU A 26 -33.78 -43.15 38.67
C LEU A 26 -32.72 -42.48 37.84
N TRP A 27 -33.08 -42.14 36.60
CA TRP A 27 -32.31 -41.17 35.81
C TRP A 27 -32.46 -39.82 36.52
N VAL A 28 -31.49 -39.48 37.37
CA VAL A 28 -31.26 -38.14 37.78
C VAL A 28 -30.61 -37.49 36.57
N SER A 29 -31.41 -36.77 35.77
CA SER A 29 -30.88 -35.80 34.81
C SER A 29 -29.96 -34.87 35.62
N PRO A 30 -28.69 -34.71 35.24
CA PRO A 30 -27.91 -33.64 35.84
C PRO A 30 -28.61 -32.34 35.44
N ALA A 31 -29.29 -31.71 36.42
CA ALA A 31 -29.63 -30.31 36.31
C ALA A 31 -28.28 -29.58 36.00
N SER A 32 -28.14 -29.10 34.77
CA SER A 32 -27.03 -28.22 34.44
C SER A 32 -27.12 -27.00 35.33
N GLY A 33 -26.48 -27.07 36.50
CA GLY A 33 -26.31 -25.92 37.37
C GLY A 33 -25.56 -24.86 36.58
N ALA A 34 -26.15 -23.68 36.36
CA ALA A 34 -25.51 -22.55 35.81
C ALA A 34 -24.16 -22.35 36.52
N THR A 35 -23.09 -22.13 35.78
CA THR A 35 -21.78 -21.76 36.37
C THR A 35 -21.96 -20.47 37.17
N THR A 36 -21.12 -20.24 38.13
CA THR A 36 -21.15 -18.99 38.96
C THR A 36 -21.11 -17.72 38.08
N GLY A 37 -20.51 -17.79 36.95
CA GLY A 37 -20.46 -16.70 35.97
C GLY A 37 -21.80 -16.47 35.27
N GLU A 38 -22.46 -17.54 34.81
CA GLU A 38 -23.77 -17.47 34.15
C GLU A 38 -24.86 -16.93 35.09
N ALA A 39 -24.87 -17.40 36.34
CA ALA A 39 -25.82 -16.94 37.38
C ALA A 39 -25.63 -15.43 37.68
N LYS A 40 -24.36 -14.95 37.69
CA LYS A 40 -24.03 -13.53 37.89
C LYS A 40 -24.45 -12.66 36.70
N ALA A 41 -24.20 -13.13 35.47
CA ALA A 41 -24.60 -12.44 34.26
C ALA A 41 -26.12 -12.27 34.17
N GLU A 42 -26.87 -13.34 34.46
CA GLU A 42 -28.35 -13.33 34.49
C GLU A 42 -28.91 -12.40 35.57
N ALA A 43 -28.35 -12.47 36.77
CA ALA A 43 -28.76 -11.56 37.87
C ALA A 43 -28.50 -10.10 37.52
N GLY A 44 -27.32 -9.77 37.00
CA GLY A 44 -26.98 -8.43 36.53
C GLY A 44 -27.85 -7.95 35.38
N PHE A 45 -28.19 -8.84 34.45
CA PHE A 45 -29.13 -8.56 33.37
C PHE A 45 -30.50 -8.14 33.93
N LYS A 46 -31.12 -9.00 34.77
CA LYS A 46 -32.44 -8.74 35.32
C LYS A 46 -32.51 -7.49 36.21
N GLN A 47 -31.46 -7.26 37.00
CA GLN A 47 -31.47 -6.17 37.98
C GLN A 47 -31.08 -4.81 37.39
N THR A 48 -30.23 -4.78 36.40
CA THR A 48 -29.62 -3.53 35.91
C THR A 48 -29.91 -3.27 34.44
N ILE A 49 -29.78 -4.30 33.57
CA ILE A 49 -29.83 -4.11 32.14
C ILE A 49 -31.26 -4.17 31.62
N GLN A 50 -32.08 -5.09 32.07
CA GLN A 50 -33.46 -5.21 31.62
C GLN A 50 -34.28 -3.93 31.92
N PRO A 51 -34.17 -3.28 33.11
CA PRO A 51 -34.78 -1.97 33.36
C PRO A 51 -34.26 -0.86 32.43
N PHE A 52 -32.96 -0.88 32.12
CA PHE A 52 -32.38 0.08 31.16
C PHE A 52 -32.96 -0.15 29.76
N LEU A 53 -33.01 -1.38 29.28
CA LEU A 53 -33.59 -1.73 27.96
C LEU A 53 -35.07 -1.39 27.90
N ALA A 54 -35.83 -1.68 28.95
CA ALA A 54 -37.25 -1.34 29.03
C ALA A 54 -37.48 0.17 28.93
N LYS A 55 -36.63 0.98 29.55
CA LYS A 55 -36.77 2.43 29.53
C LYS A 55 -36.35 3.09 28.20
N TYR A 56 -35.32 2.54 27.53
CA TYR A 56 -34.65 3.23 26.41
C TYR A 56 -34.70 2.51 25.07
N CYS A 57 -35.05 1.20 25.05
CA CYS A 57 -34.85 0.35 23.86
C CYS A 57 -36.11 -0.41 23.43
N TYR A 58 -37.00 -0.82 24.36
CA TYR A 58 -38.11 -1.72 24.06
C TYR A 58 -39.14 -1.13 23.11
N ASP A 59 -39.41 0.15 23.09
CA ASP A 59 -40.32 0.79 22.14
C ASP A 59 -40.00 0.50 20.67
N CYS A 60 -38.74 0.20 20.39
CA CYS A 60 -38.25 -0.12 19.04
C CYS A 60 -37.73 -1.54 18.88
N HIS A 61 -37.40 -2.23 19.99
CA HIS A 61 -36.69 -3.52 19.99
C HIS A 61 -37.31 -4.57 20.91
N ALA A 62 -38.63 -4.54 21.13
CA ALA A 62 -39.40 -5.54 21.90
C ALA A 62 -40.86 -5.59 21.47
N ASP A 63 -41.65 -6.48 22.05
CA ASP A 63 -43.11 -6.60 21.87
C ASP A 63 -43.53 -6.72 20.39
N GLY A 64 -42.74 -7.47 19.59
CA GLY A 64 -42.97 -7.68 18.15
C GLY A 64 -42.45 -6.58 17.27
N VAL A 65 -41.86 -5.51 17.84
CA VAL A 65 -41.12 -4.46 17.11
C VAL A 65 -39.63 -4.83 17.09
N ASN A 66 -39.09 -5.10 15.90
CA ASN A 66 -37.69 -5.55 15.74
C ASN A 66 -36.91 -4.65 14.78
N LYS A 67 -36.92 -3.33 15.00
CA LYS A 67 -36.16 -2.40 14.17
C LYS A 67 -34.69 -2.83 14.09
N GLY A 68 -34.15 -2.85 12.88
CA GLY A 68 -32.79 -3.36 12.65
C GLY A 68 -32.61 -4.85 12.93
N GLN A 69 -33.68 -5.66 12.94
CA GLN A 69 -33.68 -7.11 13.24
C GLN A 69 -33.17 -7.42 14.65
N VAL A 70 -33.41 -6.52 15.60
CA VAL A 70 -33.05 -6.67 17.01
C VAL A 70 -34.30 -6.68 17.88
N ALA A 71 -34.46 -7.72 18.73
CA ALA A 71 -35.47 -7.84 19.73
C ALA A 71 -34.81 -8.26 21.06
N PHE A 72 -34.85 -7.39 22.05
CA PHE A 72 -34.18 -7.64 23.34
C PHE A 72 -35.04 -8.43 24.34
N ASP A 73 -36.32 -8.53 24.11
CA ASP A 73 -37.28 -9.34 24.88
C ASP A 73 -37.19 -10.86 24.60
N GLU A 74 -36.43 -11.24 23.57
CA GLU A 74 -36.13 -12.64 23.26
C GLU A 74 -35.17 -13.29 24.27
N PHE A 75 -34.41 -12.53 25.06
CA PHE A 75 -33.45 -13.06 26.03
C PHE A 75 -34.17 -13.63 27.28
N LYS A 76 -34.21 -14.95 27.38
CA LYS A 76 -34.88 -15.68 28.44
C LYS A 76 -33.94 -16.40 29.41
N SER A 77 -32.70 -16.60 29.02
CA SER A 77 -31.70 -17.32 29.80
C SER A 77 -30.31 -16.67 29.73
N ALA A 78 -29.44 -17.02 30.68
CA ALA A 78 -28.03 -16.65 30.63
C ALA A 78 -27.37 -17.11 29.31
N ALA A 79 -27.71 -18.28 28.80
CA ALA A 79 -27.15 -18.79 27.54
C ALA A 79 -27.56 -17.93 26.35
N ASP A 80 -28.81 -17.45 26.28
CA ASP A 80 -29.25 -16.53 25.23
C ASP A 80 -28.47 -15.22 25.24
N ILE A 81 -28.28 -14.66 26.42
CA ILE A 81 -27.54 -13.41 26.63
C ILE A 81 -26.06 -13.57 26.21
N LEU A 82 -25.39 -14.62 26.69
CA LEU A 82 -23.95 -14.83 26.50
C LEU A 82 -23.61 -15.33 25.08
N SER A 83 -24.57 -15.86 24.31
CA SER A 83 -24.35 -16.29 22.94
C SER A 83 -24.31 -15.14 21.91
N ARG A 84 -24.77 -13.94 22.26
CA ARG A 84 -24.99 -12.83 21.32
C ARG A 84 -23.92 -11.73 21.47
N HIS A 85 -22.62 -12.11 21.45
CA HIS A 85 -21.51 -11.18 21.61
C HIS A 85 -21.54 -10.02 20.57
N ASP A 86 -21.83 -10.33 19.30
CA ASP A 86 -21.86 -9.34 18.22
C ASP A 86 -22.99 -8.32 18.42
N LEU A 87 -24.16 -8.75 18.91
CA LEU A 87 -25.29 -7.87 19.21
C LEU A 87 -24.93 -6.91 20.36
N TRP A 88 -24.36 -7.42 21.47
CA TRP A 88 -23.95 -6.58 22.59
C TRP A 88 -22.85 -5.59 22.22
N PHE A 89 -21.90 -6.03 21.40
CA PHE A 89 -20.85 -5.16 20.87
C PHE A 89 -21.41 -4.04 20.01
N ALA A 90 -22.35 -4.36 19.08
CA ALA A 90 -23.03 -3.37 18.24
C ALA A 90 -23.90 -2.42 19.05
N ALA A 91 -24.67 -2.93 20.03
CA ALA A 91 -25.49 -2.12 20.93
C ALA A 91 -24.64 -1.11 21.71
N LEU A 92 -23.51 -1.59 22.27
CA LEU A 92 -22.58 -0.72 23.00
C LEU A 92 -21.99 0.40 22.12
N LYS A 93 -21.58 0.08 20.88
CA LYS A 93 -21.08 1.08 19.93
C LYS A 93 -22.14 2.16 19.66
N ASN A 94 -23.36 1.76 19.36
CA ASN A 94 -24.43 2.71 19.04
C ASN A 94 -24.83 3.59 20.23
N VAL A 95 -24.89 3.01 21.45
CA VAL A 95 -25.22 3.79 22.66
C VAL A 95 -24.10 4.78 23.02
N ARG A 96 -22.84 4.37 22.95
CA ARG A 96 -21.67 5.23 23.22
C ARG A 96 -21.55 6.38 22.21
N ALA A 97 -21.80 6.09 20.93
CA ALA A 97 -21.79 7.10 19.88
C ALA A 97 -23.00 8.04 19.95
N GLY A 98 -23.95 7.81 20.88
CA GLY A 98 -25.15 8.62 21.04
C GLY A 98 -26.15 8.47 19.89
N ILE A 99 -26.05 7.41 19.09
CA ILE A 99 -26.97 7.11 17.96
C ILE A 99 -28.24 6.45 18.48
N MET A 100 -28.13 5.66 19.55
CA MET A 100 -29.25 4.99 20.22
C MET A 100 -29.33 5.41 21.68
N PRO A 101 -30.54 5.71 22.17
CA PRO A 101 -31.77 5.94 21.41
C PRO A 101 -31.66 7.16 20.48
N PRO A 102 -32.46 7.22 19.39
CA PRO A 102 -32.48 8.37 18.48
C PRO A 102 -32.77 9.69 19.19
N VAL A 103 -32.27 10.81 18.67
CA VAL A 103 -32.54 12.16 19.19
C VAL A 103 -33.87 12.64 18.59
N GLU A 104 -34.97 12.30 19.26
CA GLU A 104 -36.33 12.72 18.91
C GLU A 104 -36.95 13.52 20.07
N ASP A 105 -37.88 14.44 19.78
CA ASP A 105 -38.56 15.22 20.80
C ASP A 105 -39.42 14.28 21.66
N GLY A 106 -39.23 14.32 22.97
CA GLY A 106 -39.97 13.47 23.94
C GLY A 106 -39.33 12.11 24.22
N VAL A 107 -38.21 11.77 23.60
CA VAL A 107 -37.46 10.55 23.90
C VAL A 107 -36.39 10.83 24.95
N ASP A 108 -36.49 10.18 26.10
CA ASP A 108 -35.50 10.26 27.18
C ASP A 108 -34.16 9.64 26.72
N ARG A 109 -33.06 10.25 27.14
CA ARG A 109 -31.70 9.74 26.85
C ARG A 109 -31.03 9.21 28.13
N PRO A 110 -30.26 8.13 28.05
CA PRO A 110 -29.57 7.63 29.20
C PRO A 110 -28.49 8.61 29.66
N THR A 111 -28.32 8.75 30.95
CA THR A 111 -27.29 9.51 31.60
C THR A 111 -25.92 8.87 31.41
N ALA A 112 -24.83 9.64 31.55
CA ALA A 112 -23.47 9.10 31.50
C ALA A 112 -23.24 7.95 32.50
N GLY A 113 -23.85 8.03 33.71
CA GLY A 113 -23.76 6.97 34.71
C GLY A 113 -24.53 5.69 34.31
N GLU A 114 -25.65 5.81 33.61
CA GLU A 114 -26.41 4.64 33.09
C GLU A 114 -25.63 3.99 31.92
N ILE A 115 -25.05 4.79 31.01
CA ILE A 115 -24.18 4.29 29.94
C ILE A 115 -22.94 3.59 30.52
N ALA A 116 -22.32 4.12 31.57
CA ALA A 116 -21.18 3.49 32.22
C ALA A 116 -21.55 2.11 32.84
N ARG A 117 -22.72 2.01 33.50
CA ARG A 117 -23.19 0.71 34.04
C ARG A 117 -23.48 -0.31 32.94
N LEU A 118 -24.18 0.10 31.87
CA LEU A 118 -24.40 -0.74 30.68
C LEU A 118 -23.07 -1.22 30.08
N THR A 119 -22.12 -0.28 29.90
CA THR A 119 -20.80 -0.56 29.37
C THR A 119 -20.05 -1.61 30.20
N GLN A 120 -20.02 -1.40 31.52
CA GLN A 120 -19.35 -2.32 32.45
C GLN A 120 -19.94 -3.72 32.40
N TRP A 121 -21.27 -3.82 32.42
CA TRP A 121 -21.94 -5.11 32.35
C TRP A 121 -21.68 -5.81 30.99
N ILE A 122 -21.81 -5.09 29.87
CA ILE A 122 -21.53 -5.67 28.55
C ILE A 122 -20.10 -6.18 28.46
N LYS A 123 -19.12 -5.38 28.90
CA LYS A 123 -17.70 -5.77 28.83
C LYS A 123 -17.39 -6.99 29.69
N VAL A 124 -17.82 -6.98 30.96
CA VAL A 124 -17.39 -7.98 31.94
C VAL A 124 -18.28 -9.23 31.88
N GLU A 125 -19.61 -9.05 31.89
CA GLU A 125 -20.52 -10.18 32.04
C GLU A 125 -20.92 -10.75 30.65
N ALA A 126 -21.32 -9.90 29.67
CA ALA A 126 -21.79 -10.40 28.39
C ALA A 126 -20.65 -10.83 27.47
N LEU A 127 -19.53 -10.08 27.44
CA LEU A 127 -18.39 -10.36 26.56
C LEU A 127 -17.24 -11.09 27.25
N GLY A 128 -17.29 -11.25 28.59
CA GLY A 128 -16.26 -11.94 29.36
C GLY A 128 -14.88 -11.27 29.31
N LEU A 129 -14.81 -9.95 29.09
CA LEU A 129 -13.54 -9.23 29.02
C LEU A 129 -12.98 -8.98 30.42
N SER A 130 -11.65 -9.11 30.55
CA SER A 130 -10.93 -8.86 31.79
C SER A 130 -9.72 -7.95 31.51
N ALA A 131 -9.73 -6.77 32.12
CA ALA A 131 -8.60 -5.84 32.02
C ALA A 131 -7.29 -6.42 32.62
N ALA A 132 -7.38 -7.33 33.59
CA ALA A 132 -6.23 -8.01 34.22
C ALA A 132 -5.63 -9.10 33.30
N ALA A 133 -6.42 -9.66 32.36
CA ALA A 133 -5.99 -10.71 31.44
C ALA A 133 -6.48 -10.40 30.02
N PRO A 134 -5.91 -9.39 29.37
CA PRO A 134 -6.36 -8.95 28.05
C PRO A 134 -6.12 -10.03 26.99
N ASP A 135 -7.17 -10.35 26.22
CA ASP A 135 -7.14 -11.34 25.15
C ASP A 135 -6.59 -10.71 23.86
N PRO A 136 -5.51 -11.23 23.28
CA PRO A 136 -4.96 -10.71 22.02
C PRO A 136 -5.83 -10.97 20.78
N GLY A 137 -6.93 -11.73 20.91
CA GLY A 137 -7.73 -12.19 19.79
C GLY A 137 -7.05 -13.30 18.99
N LYS A 138 -7.58 -13.58 17.80
CA LYS A 138 -7.03 -14.59 16.87
C LYS A 138 -5.93 -13.96 16.02
N ALA A 139 -4.75 -14.56 16.02
CA ALA A 139 -3.72 -14.21 15.05
C ALA A 139 -4.12 -14.73 13.65
N THR A 140 -4.00 -13.90 12.63
CA THR A 140 -4.29 -14.28 11.25
C THR A 140 -2.97 -14.47 10.48
N VAL A 141 -2.79 -15.66 9.91
CA VAL A 141 -1.68 -15.89 8.97
C VAL A 141 -1.96 -15.10 7.71
N ARG A 142 -1.04 -14.22 7.31
CA ARG A 142 -1.19 -13.40 6.13
C ARG A 142 0.03 -13.45 5.21
N ARG A 143 -0.21 -13.45 3.90
CA ARG A 143 0.85 -13.25 2.92
C ARG A 143 1.27 -11.78 2.87
N LEU A 144 2.44 -11.52 2.31
CA LEU A 144 2.82 -10.17 1.95
C LEU A 144 1.87 -9.64 0.86
N ASN A 145 1.39 -8.41 1.03
CA ASN A 145 0.71 -7.71 -0.06
C ASN A 145 1.72 -7.20 -1.09
N ARG A 146 1.26 -6.64 -2.23
CA ARG A 146 2.13 -6.16 -3.32
C ARG A 146 3.18 -5.17 -2.86
N THR A 147 2.81 -4.23 -2.00
CA THR A 147 3.72 -3.20 -1.45
C THR A 147 4.75 -3.81 -0.50
N GLU A 148 4.31 -4.65 0.45
CA GLU A 148 5.19 -5.34 1.39
C GLU A 148 6.18 -6.27 0.65
N TYR A 149 5.72 -6.98 -0.39
CA TYR A 149 6.58 -7.82 -1.23
C TYR A 149 7.65 -6.99 -1.94
N ARG A 150 7.25 -5.94 -2.68
CA ARG A 150 8.17 -5.04 -3.39
C ARG A 150 9.24 -4.47 -2.46
N ASN A 151 8.83 -3.92 -1.33
CA ASN A 151 9.74 -3.29 -0.38
C ASN A 151 10.69 -4.32 0.25
N THR A 152 10.18 -5.51 0.58
CA THR A 152 10.98 -6.62 1.12
C THR A 152 12.04 -7.09 0.10
N ILE A 153 11.68 -7.22 -1.18
CA ILE A 153 12.63 -7.57 -2.26
C ILE A 153 13.71 -6.49 -2.41
N SER A 154 13.31 -5.22 -2.40
CA SER A 154 14.27 -4.11 -2.49
C SER A 154 15.29 -4.12 -1.34
N ASP A 155 14.82 -4.32 -0.10
CA ASP A 155 15.71 -4.40 1.07
C ASP A 155 16.59 -5.65 1.09
N LEU A 156 16.04 -6.81 0.70
CA LEU A 156 16.73 -8.09 0.74
C LEU A 156 17.80 -8.21 -0.35
N LEU A 157 17.46 -7.85 -1.58
CA LEU A 157 18.28 -8.09 -2.77
C LEU A 157 18.84 -6.81 -3.44
N GLY A 158 18.29 -5.63 -3.11
CA GLY A 158 18.74 -4.35 -3.67
C GLY A 158 18.31 -4.11 -5.11
N VAL A 159 17.23 -4.75 -5.54
CA VAL A 159 16.65 -4.57 -6.88
C VAL A 159 15.21 -4.09 -6.79
N GLU A 160 14.81 -3.27 -7.73
CA GLU A 160 13.43 -2.87 -7.86
C GLU A 160 12.62 -3.90 -8.65
N PHE A 161 11.47 -4.25 -8.11
CA PHE A 161 10.50 -5.14 -8.74
C PHE A 161 9.12 -4.48 -8.72
N ASN A 162 8.50 -4.31 -9.90
CA ASN A 162 7.20 -3.67 -10.00
C ASN A 162 6.06 -4.67 -9.77
N SER A 163 5.76 -4.93 -8.50
CA SER A 163 4.68 -5.85 -8.10
C SER A 163 3.29 -5.37 -8.51
N GLU A 164 3.10 -4.08 -8.80
CA GLU A 164 1.79 -3.54 -9.22
C GLU A 164 1.43 -3.94 -10.66
N VAL A 165 2.46 -4.14 -11.50
CA VAL A 165 2.29 -4.59 -12.89
C VAL A 165 2.31 -6.12 -12.98
N GLU A 166 3.17 -6.77 -12.19
CA GLU A 166 3.43 -8.20 -12.32
C GLU A 166 2.41 -9.07 -11.57
N PHE A 167 1.82 -8.58 -10.48
CA PHE A 167 0.86 -9.33 -9.67
C PHE A 167 -0.56 -8.79 -9.84
N PRO A 168 -1.58 -9.66 -9.75
CA PRO A 168 -2.97 -9.20 -9.66
C PRO A 168 -3.16 -8.28 -8.44
N PRO A 169 -4.15 -7.37 -8.47
CA PRO A 169 -4.48 -6.54 -7.33
C PRO A 169 -4.76 -7.35 -6.07
N ASP A 170 -4.35 -6.84 -4.92
CA ASP A 170 -4.74 -7.40 -3.63
C ASP A 170 -6.18 -7.02 -3.31
N ASP A 171 -6.94 -7.97 -2.74
CA ASP A 171 -8.25 -7.69 -2.19
C ASP A 171 -8.12 -6.84 -0.91
N SER A 172 -9.10 -5.98 -0.67
CA SER A 172 -9.15 -5.13 0.52
C SER A 172 -10.21 -5.61 1.49
N GLY A 173 -9.86 -5.66 2.78
CA GLY A 173 -10.76 -5.94 3.89
C GLY A 173 -10.66 -4.85 4.96
N ASN A 174 -11.77 -4.47 5.58
CA ASN A 174 -11.82 -3.43 6.61
C ASN A 174 -11.14 -2.08 6.20
N GLY A 175 -11.09 -1.80 4.89
CA GLY A 175 -10.47 -0.59 4.32
C GLY A 175 -8.98 -0.70 4.00
N PHE A 176 -8.35 -1.89 4.19
CA PHE A 176 -6.90 -2.08 3.98
C PHE A 176 -6.60 -3.33 3.15
N ASP A 177 -5.53 -3.28 2.35
CA ASP A 177 -5.04 -4.36 1.47
C ASP A 177 -4.03 -5.30 2.16
N ASN A 178 -3.83 -5.15 3.46
CA ASN A 178 -2.96 -5.99 4.27
C ASN A 178 -3.72 -6.96 5.20
N ILE A 179 -5.03 -7.12 5.03
CA ILE A 179 -5.89 -7.95 5.88
C ILE A 179 -5.79 -9.41 5.48
N GLY A 180 -5.36 -10.26 6.43
CA GLY A 180 -5.09 -11.68 6.18
C GLY A 180 -6.29 -12.48 5.70
N ASP A 181 -7.49 -12.18 6.19
CA ASP A 181 -8.71 -12.92 5.85
C ASP A 181 -9.12 -12.79 4.37
N VAL A 182 -8.67 -11.75 3.66
CA VAL A 182 -8.96 -11.52 2.23
C VAL A 182 -7.76 -11.77 1.32
N LEU A 183 -6.54 -11.83 1.88
CA LEU A 183 -5.31 -12.05 1.11
C LEU A 183 -5.14 -13.53 0.69
N THR A 184 -5.97 -14.00 -0.21
CA THR A 184 -5.90 -15.37 -0.74
C THR A 184 -4.73 -15.56 -1.72
N VAL A 185 -4.36 -16.82 -1.99
CA VAL A 185 -3.38 -17.19 -3.01
C VAL A 185 -4.08 -18.02 -4.08
N SER A 186 -4.32 -17.41 -5.23
CA SER A 186 -4.83 -18.12 -6.40
C SER A 186 -3.72 -18.89 -7.11
N PRO A 187 -4.04 -19.93 -7.92
CA PRO A 187 -3.04 -20.61 -8.75
C PRO A 187 -2.23 -19.65 -9.63
N LEU A 188 -2.89 -18.65 -10.24
CA LEU A 188 -2.21 -17.63 -11.03
C LEU A 188 -1.20 -16.83 -10.21
N LEU A 189 -1.56 -16.42 -8.98
CA LEU A 189 -0.65 -15.67 -8.13
C LEU A 189 0.55 -16.52 -7.70
N LEU A 190 0.35 -17.83 -7.48
CA LEU A 190 1.44 -18.75 -7.17
C LEU A 190 2.44 -18.84 -8.35
N GLU A 191 1.94 -18.99 -9.58
CA GLU A 191 2.77 -18.97 -10.79
C GLU A 191 3.55 -17.66 -10.90
N LYS A 192 2.89 -16.53 -10.62
CA LYS A 192 3.54 -15.21 -10.62
C LYS A 192 4.64 -15.08 -9.55
N TYR A 193 4.48 -15.66 -8.38
CA TYR A 193 5.55 -15.70 -7.38
C TYR A 193 6.77 -16.52 -7.84
N LEU A 194 6.55 -17.67 -8.51
CA LEU A 194 7.63 -18.46 -9.06
C LEU A 194 8.40 -17.71 -10.15
N GLN A 195 7.68 -17.08 -11.09
CA GLN A 195 8.28 -16.25 -12.15
C GLN A 195 9.03 -15.04 -11.56
N ALA A 196 8.43 -14.37 -10.56
CA ALA A 196 9.07 -13.25 -9.88
C ALA A 196 10.37 -13.65 -9.19
N ALA A 197 10.40 -14.80 -8.49
CA ALA A 197 11.60 -15.29 -7.84
C ALA A 197 12.75 -15.51 -8.85
N GLU A 198 12.44 -16.05 -10.04
CA GLU A 198 13.41 -16.24 -11.12
C GLU A 198 13.94 -14.90 -11.64
N VAL A 199 13.05 -14.01 -12.09
CA VAL A 199 13.41 -12.69 -12.65
C VAL A 199 14.21 -11.84 -11.66
N ILE A 200 13.79 -11.83 -10.37
CA ILE A 200 14.45 -11.06 -9.32
C ILE A 200 15.87 -11.57 -9.06
N VAL A 201 16.04 -12.88 -8.90
CA VAL A 201 17.36 -13.46 -8.65
C VAL A 201 18.27 -13.31 -9.86
N GLU A 202 17.77 -13.51 -11.08
CA GLU A 202 18.54 -13.29 -12.30
C GLU A 202 19.06 -11.86 -12.46
N ARG A 203 18.32 -10.88 -12.00
CA ARG A 203 18.75 -9.45 -12.01
C ARG A 203 19.67 -9.11 -10.86
N ALA A 204 19.49 -9.72 -9.70
CA ALA A 204 20.19 -9.36 -8.47
C ALA A 204 21.52 -10.10 -8.33
N VAL A 205 21.54 -11.42 -8.52
CA VAL A 205 22.65 -12.28 -8.15
C VAL A 205 23.60 -12.49 -9.34
N PRO A 206 24.88 -12.15 -9.21
CA PRO A 206 25.88 -12.45 -10.25
C PRO A 206 25.94 -13.94 -10.56
N LYS A 207 26.04 -14.27 -11.86
CA LYS A 207 26.16 -15.65 -12.34
C LYS A 207 27.60 -16.15 -12.43
N VAL A 208 28.57 -15.26 -12.31
CA VAL A 208 30.00 -15.55 -12.40
C VAL A 208 30.80 -14.72 -11.42
N ALA A 209 31.94 -15.26 -10.97
CA ALA A 209 32.82 -14.56 -10.02
C ALA A 209 33.57 -13.39 -10.66
N ARG A 210 33.83 -13.48 -11.96
CA ARG A 210 34.58 -12.47 -12.70
C ARG A 210 33.96 -12.21 -14.05
N VAL A 211 33.94 -10.92 -14.46
CA VAL A 211 33.48 -10.46 -15.76
C VAL A 211 34.59 -9.65 -16.44
N MET A 212 34.66 -9.79 -17.75
CA MET A 212 35.54 -8.94 -18.54
C MET A 212 35.10 -7.49 -18.40
N PRO A 213 35.94 -6.56 -17.99
CA PRO A 213 35.58 -5.15 -17.93
C PRO A 213 35.21 -4.64 -19.32
N VAL A 214 34.10 -3.91 -19.39
CA VAL A 214 33.65 -3.24 -20.62
C VAL A 214 33.45 -1.76 -20.31
N ARG A 215 34.04 -0.92 -21.15
CA ARG A 215 33.82 0.53 -21.14
C ARG A 215 33.13 0.91 -22.42
N SER A 216 32.05 1.65 -22.34
CA SER A 216 31.24 2.05 -23.48
C SER A 216 31.22 3.57 -23.57
N ALA A 217 31.19 4.08 -24.81
CA ALA A 217 30.91 5.49 -25.07
C ALA A 217 29.91 5.58 -26.24
N THR A 218 28.90 6.41 -26.10
CA THR A 218 27.90 6.71 -27.13
C THR A 218 28.41 7.84 -28.06
N GLY A 219 27.80 8.00 -29.22
CA GLY A 219 28.17 9.09 -30.14
C GLY A 219 28.11 10.50 -29.52
N ARG A 220 27.31 10.70 -28.47
CA ARG A 220 27.26 11.99 -27.70
C ARG A 220 28.57 12.31 -27.00
N GLU A 221 29.26 11.27 -26.53
CA GLU A 221 30.49 11.41 -25.78
C GLU A 221 31.71 11.61 -26.66
N PHE A 222 31.61 11.32 -27.97
CA PHE A 222 32.61 11.67 -28.98
C PHE A 222 32.50 13.14 -29.33
N ARG A 223 33.41 13.95 -28.86
CA ARG A 223 33.48 15.41 -29.07
C ARG A 223 34.30 15.76 -30.27
N ALA A 224 33.89 16.81 -30.99
CA ALA A 224 34.65 17.30 -32.12
C ALA A 224 36.00 17.87 -31.64
N THR A 225 37.07 17.44 -32.28
CA THR A 225 38.39 18.04 -32.24
C THR A 225 38.62 18.93 -33.45
N GLU A 226 37.82 18.78 -34.52
CA GLU A 226 37.82 19.59 -35.73
C GLU A 226 36.42 19.58 -36.35
N GLY A 227 35.94 20.68 -36.87
CA GLY A 227 34.71 20.85 -37.62
C GLY A 227 33.42 20.99 -36.76
N GLY A 228 33.50 20.87 -35.45
CA GLY A 228 32.39 21.04 -34.49
C GLY A 228 31.40 19.86 -34.44
N GLY A 229 30.64 19.78 -33.39
CA GLY A 229 29.58 18.75 -33.16
C GLY A 229 30.00 17.55 -32.32
N THR A 230 29.29 16.45 -32.49
CA THR A 230 29.49 15.16 -31.79
C THR A 230 29.45 14.00 -32.76
N GLY A 231 29.83 12.82 -32.32
CA GLY A 231 29.69 11.57 -33.10
C GLY A 231 28.24 11.14 -33.39
N GLU A 232 27.24 11.80 -32.82
CA GLU A 232 25.84 11.48 -33.16
C GLU A 232 25.44 11.89 -34.57
N ARG A 233 26.12 12.89 -35.13
CA ARG A 233 25.81 13.37 -36.48
C ARG A 233 27.06 13.97 -37.14
N MET A 234 27.75 13.18 -37.93
CA MET A 234 28.88 13.64 -38.76
C MET A 234 28.43 13.69 -40.23
N ASN A 235 28.45 14.89 -40.82
CA ASN A 235 28.01 15.08 -42.22
C ASN A 235 29.19 14.81 -43.15
N VAL A 236 28.98 13.99 -44.21
CA VAL A 236 30.06 13.59 -45.13
C VAL A 236 30.52 14.70 -46.05
N THR A 237 29.79 15.82 -46.13
CA THR A 237 30.16 16.98 -46.99
C THR A 237 31.08 17.98 -46.25
N LYS A 238 31.35 17.80 -44.97
CA LYS A 238 32.22 18.68 -44.16
C LYS A 238 33.32 17.89 -43.51
N PRO A 239 34.56 18.39 -43.42
CA PRO A 239 35.60 17.77 -42.61
C PRO A 239 35.14 17.78 -41.15
N VAL A 240 35.11 16.64 -40.51
CA VAL A 240 34.74 16.50 -39.08
C VAL A 240 35.66 15.43 -38.49
N THR A 241 36.26 15.74 -37.36
CA THR A 241 36.99 14.76 -36.54
C THR A 241 36.40 14.79 -35.16
N VAL A 242 35.92 13.62 -34.69
CA VAL A 242 35.41 13.44 -33.32
C VAL A 242 36.27 12.41 -32.58
N ALA A 243 36.48 12.60 -31.27
CA ALA A 243 37.29 11.72 -30.46
C ALA A 243 36.65 11.51 -29.07
N HIS A 244 36.90 10.32 -28.51
CA HIS A 244 36.64 9.99 -27.12
C HIS A 244 37.85 9.30 -26.51
N THR A 245 38.15 9.57 -25.23
CA THR A 245 39.29 9.01 -24.53
C THR A 245 38.83 7.97 -23.51
N PHE A 246 39.21 6.75 -23.73
CA PHE A 246 39.00 5.66 -22.77
C PHE A 246 40.19 5.57 -21.82
N ARG A 247 39.93 5.40 -20.50
CA ARG A 247 40.97 5.16 -19.51
C ARG A 247 41.00 3.70 -19.11
N VAL A 248 42.11 3.00 -19.27
CA VAL A 248 42.32 1.64 -18.82
C VAL A 248 43.21 1.62 -17.58
N ALA A 249 42.87 0.81 -16.58
CA ALA A 249 43.58 0.78 -15.30
C ALA A 249 44.87 -0.04 -15.36
N GLU A 250 44.95 -1.03 -16.28
CA GLU A 250 46.03 -1.99 -16.37
C GLU A 250 46.56 -2.10 -17.81
N ALA A 251 47.82 -2.45 -17.94
CA ALA A 251 48.41 -2.78 -19.25
C ALA A 251 47.86 -4.15 -19.70
N GLY A 252 47.52 -4.34 -20.98
CA GLY A 252 47.02 -5.59 -21.51
C GLY A 252 46.51 -5.49 -22.94
N THR A 253 46.01 -6.62 -23.46
CA THR A 253 45.32 -6.64 -24.75
C THR A 253 43.84 -6.35 -24.56
N TYR A 254 43.32 -5.46 -25.39
CA TYR A 254 41.93 -5.00 -25.35
C TYR A 254 41.25 -5.17 -26.71
N GLY A 255 39.99 -5.52 -26.75
CA GLY A 255 39.14 -5.47 -27.93
C GLY A 255 38.42 -4.14 -28.04
N VAL A 256 38.68 -3.38 -29.10
CA VAL A 256 37.92 -2.15 -29.42
C VAL A 256 36.88 -2.49 -30.46
N GLU A 257 35.60 -2.34 -30.13
CA GLU A 257 34.48 -2.57 -31.04
C GLU A 257 33.71 -1.26 -31.24
N ALA A 258 33.51 -0.89 -32.52
CA ALA A 258 32.74 0.28 -32.89
C ALA A 258 31.53 -0.12 -33.74
N GLU A 259 30.37 0.36 -33.36
CA GLU A 259 29.14 0.29 -34.13
C GLU A 259 28.82 1.66 -34.70
N LEU A 260 28.69 1.71 -36.03
CA LEU A 260 28.44 2.93 -36.79
C LEU A 260 27.19 2.77 -37.64
N GLU A 261 26.43 3.85 -37.82
CA GLU A 261 25.27 3.90 -38.70
C GLU A 261 25.46 4.97 -39.76
N ILE A 262 25.28 4.57 -41.01
CA ILE A 262 25.29 5.50 -42.15
C ILE A 262 23.83 5.66 -42.60
N ARG A 263 23.36 6.91 -42.64
CA ARG A 263 22.03 7.28 -43.14
C ARG A 263 22.13 8.38 -44.19
N GLY A 264 21.31 8.30 -45.20
CA GLY A 264 21.12 9.38 -46.18
C GLY A 264 19.64 9.53 -46.50
N THR A 265 19.19 10.72 -46.81
CA THR A 265 17.91 10.94 -47.49
C THR A 265 18.12 10.72 -49.00
N PHE A 266 17.10 10.19 -49.66
CA PHE A 266 17.13 10.02 -51.12
C PHE A 266 17.10 11.40 -51.77
N ASP A 267 18.29 11.90 -52.13
CA ASP A 267 18.45 13.14 -52.86
C ASP A 267 19.44 12.93 -54.01
N PHE A 268 19.31 13.67 -55.09
CA PHE A 268 20.08 13.48 -56.31
C PHE A 268 21.59 13.76 -56.21
N ASP A 269 22.05 14.37 -55.09
CA ASP A 269 23.48 14.51 -54.75
C ASP A 269 23.68 14.22 -53.27
N PRO A 270 23.83 12.94 -52.90
CA PRO A 270 23.90 12.54 -51.49
C PRO A 270 25.20 12.89 -50.78
N GLY A 271 26.16 13.45 -51.46
CA GLY A 271 27.53 13.64 -50.97
C GLY A 271 28.25 12.29 -50.76
N GLN A 272 29.54 12.32 -50.90
CA GLN A 272 30.46 11.22 -50.67
C GLN A 272 31.59 11.64 -49.76
N GLY A 273 32.11 10.73 -48.97
CA GLY A 273 33.24 10.99 -48.13
C GLY A 273 33.97 9.70 -47.77
N THR A 274 35.13 9.86 -47.19
CA THR A 274 35.90 8.75 -46.63
C THR A 274 35.81 8.84 -45.09
N LEU A 275 35.32 7.79 -44.46
CA LEU A 275 35.39 7.63 -43.00
C LEU A 275 36.71 6.96 -42.65
N ILE A 276 37.46 7.57 -41.78
CA ILE A 276 38.73 7.06 -41.25
C ILE A 276 38.61 6.92 -39.76
N ALA A 277 38.83 5.73 -39.23
CA ALA A 277 38.88 5.48 -37.78
C ALA A 277 40.33 5.32 -37.35
N ARG A 278 40.71 5.87 -36.18
CA ARG A 278 42.03 5.73 -35.56
C ARG A 278 41.92 5.35 -34.10
N VAL A 279 42.90 4.58 -33.63
CA VAL A 279 43.12 4.26 -32.24
C VAL A 279 44.52 4.75 -31.89
N ASP A 280 44.64 5.63 -30.92
CA ASP A 280 45.90 6.29 -30.53
C ASP A 280 46.68 6.89 -31.73
N GLY A 281 45.97 7.47 -32.67
CA GLY A 281 46.54 8.02 -33.90
C GLY A 281 46.83 6.99 -35.01
N VAL A 282 46.85 5.70 -34.72
CA VAL A 282 47.07 4.63 -35.70
C VAL A 282 45.78 4.28 -36.44
N GLU A 283 45.83 4.35 -37.79
CA GLU A 283 44.65 4.04 -38.62
C GLU A 283 44.16 2.61 -38.33
N TRP A 284 42.87 2.53 -38.03
CA TRP A 284 42.15 1.27 -37.73
C TRP A 284 41.52 0.72 -39.01
N PHE A 285 40.69 1.57 -39.64
CA PHE A 285 40.07 1.24 -40.92
C PHE A 285 39.80 2.54 -41.69
N ARG A 286 39.67 2.39 -43.02
CA ARG A 286 39.26 3.43 -43.93
C ARG A 286 38.19 2.87 -44.84
N GLU A 287 37.07 3.61 -44.99
CA GLU A 287 35.91 3.14 -45.77
C GLU A 287 35.24 4.31 -46.47
N ASP A 288 34.96 4.15 -47.73
CA ASP A 288 34.21 5.12 -48.50
C ASP A 288 32.73 5.05 -48.12
N VAL A 289 32.16 6.17 -47.80
CA VAL A 289 30.78 6.35 -47.39
C VAL A 289 30.06 7.18 -48.42
N ALA A 290 28.96 6.62 -48.94
CA ALA A 290 28.06 7.21 -49.88
C ALA A 290 26.62 7.00 -49.42
N TRP A 291 25.65 7.40 -50.23
CA TRP A 291 24.25 7.22 -49.88
C TRP A 291 23.90 5.76 -49.56
N GLN A 292 23.23 5.57 -48.44
CA GLN A 292 22.60 4.34 -47.98
C GLN A 292 21.30 4.73 -47.26
N GLU A 293 20.20 4.01 -47.46
CA GLU A 293 19.00 4.23 -46.71
C GLU A 293 19.25 4.07 -45.21
N ARG A 294 19.88 2.97 -44.87
CA ARG A 294 20.41 2.68 -43.54
C ARG A 294 21.46 1.55 -43.62
N LYS A 295 22.69 1.83 -43.29
CA LYS A 295 23.73 0.80 -43.17
C LYS A 295 24.31 0.82 -41.76
N VAL A 296 24.22 -0.30 -41.07
CA VAL A 296 24.91 -0.48 -39.80
C VAL A 296 26.21 -1.25 -40.05
N MET A 297 27.30 -0.76 -39.51
CA MET A 297 28.63 -1.36 -39.60
C MET A 297 29.17 -1.65 -38.20
N SER A 298 29.67 -2.85 -37.98
CA SER A 298 30.48 -3.18 -36.82
C SER A 298 31.93 -3.44 -37.24
N ARG A 299 32.87 -2.92 -36.46
CA ARG A 299 34.33 -3.11 -36.66
C ARG A 299 34.98 -3.46 -35.34
N VAL A 300 35.81 -4.48 -35.32
CA VAL A 300 36.52 -4.93 -34.12
C VAL A 300 38.01 -4.89 -34.38
N ARG A 301 38.80 -4.42 -33.37
CA ARG A 301 40.27 -4.43 -33.40
C ARG A 301 40.79 -4.81 -32.03
N GLU A 302 41.78 -5.68 -32.01
CA GLU A 302 42.60 -5.94 -30.82
C GLU A 302 43.75 -4.94 -30.77
N VAL A 303 44.02 -4.40 -29.58
CA VAL A 303 45.09 -3.46 -29.31
C VAL A 303 45.79 -3.83 -27.99
N THR A 304 47.10 -3.65 -27.94
CA THR A 304 47.86 -3.80 -26.73
C THR A 304 48.16 -2.40 -26.16
N TRP A 305 47.57 -2.14 -25.02
CA TRP A 305 47.64 -0.85 -24.35
C TRP A 305 48.40 -0.91 -23.01
N PRO A 306 49.29 0.08 -22.71
CA PRO A 306 49.71 0.31 -21.33
C PRO A 306 48.54 0.86 -20.50
N ALA A 307 48.67 0.88 -19.18
CA ALA A 307 47.75 1.60 -18.32
C ALA A 307 47.74 3.10 -18.65
N GLY A 308 46.58 3.70 -18.78
CA GLY A 308 46.50 5.09 -19.15
C GLY A 308 45.27 5.47 -19.96
N ALA A 309 45.40 6.58 -20.70
CA ALA A 309 44.38 7.18 -21.53
C ALA A 309 44.62 6.86 -23.00
N HIS A 310 43.61 6.32 -23.70
CA HIS A 310 43.70 5.90 -25.11
C HIS A 310 42.55 6.48 -25.91
N ALA A 311 42.90 7.10 -27.06
CA ALA A 311 41.96 7.84 -27.89
C ALA A 311 41.41 7.02 -29.05
N VAL A 312 40.09 6.98 -29.19
CA VAL A 312 39.42 6.49 -30.40
C VAL A 312 38.87 7.70 -31.15
N GLN A 313 39.18 7.79 -32.45
CA GLN A 313 38.83 8.93 -33.31
C GLN A 313 38.11 8.44 -34.55
N PHE A 314 37.12 9.21 -35.00
CA PHE A 314 36.46 9.06 -36.30
C PHE A 314 36.57 10.37 -37.05
N GLN A 315 37.05 10.29 -38.28
CA GLN A 315 37.25 11.44 -39.18
C GLN A 315 36.44 11.23 -40.44
N ILE A 316 35.73 12.25 -40.86
CA ILE A 316 35.12 12.31 -42.20
C ILE A 316 35.99 13.26 -43.05
N VAL A 317 36.40 12.72 -44.21
CA VAL A 317 37.10 13.50 -45.26
C VAL A 317 36.14 13.56 -46.49
N PRO A 318 35.60 14.75 -46.84
CA PRO A 318 34.74 14.89 -48.00
C PRO A 318 35.50 14.50 -49.26
N ARG A 319 34.80 13.83 -50.20
CA ARG A 319 35.33 13.55 -51.53
C ARG A 319 34.87 14.63 -52.52
N ALA A 320 35.81 15.22 -53.22
CA ALA A 320 35.46 16.12 -54.34
C ALA A 320 34.73 15.32 -55.44
N GLN A 321 33.68 15.86 -55.99
CA GLN A 321 33.03 15.27 -57.19
C GLN A 321 34.03 15.32 -58.36
N PRO A 322 34.03 14.26 -59.22
CA PRO A 322 34.86 14.32 -60.45
C PRO A 322 34.48 15.54 -61.31
N ALA A 323 35.42 16.31 -61.69
CA ALA A 323 35.20 17.42 -62.63
C ALA A 323 34.58 16.87 -63.94
N GLY A 324 33.33 17.18 -64.23
CA GLY A 324 32.64 16.72 -65.41
C GLY A 324 31.27 16.09 -65.22
N ALA A 325 30.82 15.82 -63.97
CA ALA A 325 29.46 15.44 -63.73
C ALA A 325 28.50 16.62 -63.98
N THR A 326 27.68 16.54 -65.02
CA THR A 326 26.64 17.52 -65.35
C THR A 326 25.72 17.67 -64.14
N PRO A 327 25.53 18.85 -63.57
CA PRO A 327 24.57 19.03 -62.47
C PRO A 327 23.18 18.71 -63.00
N ALA A 328 22.51 17.76 -62.38
CA ALA A 328 21.08 17.54 -62.66
C ALA A 328 20.33 18.87 -62.34
N PRO A 329 19.30 19.23 -63.14
CA PRO A 329 18.62 20.52 -62.96
C PRO A 329 17.99 20.59 -61.56
N VAL A 330 18.50 21.44 -60.73
CA VAL A 330 18.02 21.76 -59.38
C VAL A 330 16.61 22.37 -59.52
N ARG A 331 15.56 21.63 -59.32
CA ARG A 331 14.28 22.23 -58.92
C ARG A 331 14.46 22.74 -57.48
N ALA A 332 14.76 24.03 -57.41
CA ALA A 332 14.82 24.76 -56.16
C ALA A 332 13.45 24.74 -55.46
N GLN A 333 13.26 23.80 -54.59
CA GLN A 333 12.45 23.94 -53.39
C GLN A 333 13.28 23.35 -52.24
N SER A 334 14.12 24.19 -51.65
CA SER A 334 14.85 23.89 -50.43
C SER A 334 13.86 23.71 -49.27
N VAL A 335 13.51 22.47 -48.97
CA VAL A 335 12.91 22.13 -47.70
C VAL A 335 14.01 22.36 -46.65
N PRO A 336 13.83 23.20 -45.63
CA PRO A 336 14.81 23.39 -44.59
C PRO A 336 15.03 22.04 -43.86
N GLY A 337 16.23 21.44 -44.04
CA GLY A 337 16.58 20.14 -43.46
C GLY A 337 16.99 19.07 -44.49
N ALA A 338 17.03 19.35 -45.80
CA ALA A 338 17.59 18.45 -46.82
C ALA A 338 19.03 18.12 -46.51
N THR A 339 19.32 16.86 -46.23
CA THR A 339 20.52 16.46 -45.57
C THR A 339 21.36 15.51 -46.40
N SER A 340 22.57 15.89 -46.64
CA SER A 340 23.68 15.04 -46.98
C SER A 340 23.71 13.72 -46.17
N VAL A 341 24.44 12.73 -46.71
CA VAL A 341 24.73 11.51 -45.96
C VAL A 341 25.37 11.84 -44.61
N THR A 342 24.88 11.19 -43.56
CA THR A 342 25.41 11.35 -42.19
C THR A 342 25.94 10.01 -41.70
N VAL A 343 27.07 10.07 -40.99
CA VAL A 343 27.62 8.95 -40.20
C VAL A 343 27.37 9.24 -38.72
N ARG A 344 26.81 8.25 -38.04
CA ARG A 344 26.58 8.27 -36.61
C ARG A 344 27.43 7.21 -35.93
N VAL A 345 28.15 7.56 -34.89
CA VAL A 345 28.72 6.59 -33.96
C VAL A 345 27.57 6.14 -33.07
N VAL A 346 27.13 4.90 -33.19
CA VAL A 346 26.09 4.29 -32.32
C VAL A 346 26.69 4.06 -30.96
N GLY A 347 27.85 3.42 -30.91
CA GLY A 347 28.63 3.19 -29.70
C GLY A 347 30.01 2.66 -30.00
N VAL A 348 30.91 2.85 -29.06
CA VAL A 348 32.23 2.20 -29.03
C VAL A 348 32.36 1.47 -27.70
N GLN A 349 32.74 0.19 -27.73
CA GLN A 349 33.04 -0.60 -26.56
C GLN A 349 34.51 -0.97 -26.53
N VAL A 350 35.13 -0.81 -25.37
CA VAL A 350 36.48 -1.27 -25.07
C VAL A 350 36.33 -2.43 -24.08
N LYS A 351 36.59 -3.66 -24.52
CA LYS A 351 36.49 -4.90 -23.79
C LYS A 351 37.87 -5.37 -23.34
N GLY A 352 38.07 -5.62 -22.09
CA GLY A 352 39.33 -6.15 -21.60
C GLY A 352 39.87 -5.52 -20.31
N PRO A 353 41.01 -5.98 -19.80
CA PRO A 353 41.98 -6.90 -20.50
C PRO A 353 41.33 -8.22 -20.93
N LEU A 354 41.76 -8.76 -22.11
CA LEU A 354 41.22 -10.00 -22.65
C LEU A 354 41.68 -11.23 -21.86
N ASP A 355 42.79 -11.10 -21.10
CA ASP A 355 43.27 -12.13 -20.19
C ASP A 355 42.26 -12.37 -19.03
N PRO A 356 41.63 -13.56 -18.92
CA PRO A 356 40.65 -13.87 -17.87
C PRO A 356 41.21 -13.75 -16.43
N ALA A 357 42.51 -13.89 -16.22
CA ALA A 357 43.15 -13.74 -14.92
C ALA A 357 43.00 -12.27 -14.37
N ARG A 358 42.79 -11.30 -15.25
CA ARG A 358 42.66 -9.87 -14.95
C ARG A 358 41.20 -9.37 -14.95
N TRP A 359 40.24 -10.29 -15.10
CA TRP A 359 38.83 -9.93 -15.03
C TRP A 359 38.45 -9.55 -13.60
N THR A 360 37.54 -8.57 -13.49
CA THR A 360 37.09 -8.03 -12.23
C THR A 360 35.76 -8.67 -11.77
N ALA A 361 35.50 -8.63 -10.46
CA ALA A 361 34.19 -9.03 -9.95
C ALA A 361 33.09 -8.06 -10.46
N PRO A 362 31.87 -8.56 -10.71
CA PRO A 362 30.68 -7.72 -10.95
C PRO A 362 30.48 -6.70 -9.82
N ALA A 363 29.92 -5.51 -10.13
CA ALA A 363 29.80 -4.40 -9.17
C ALA A 363 29.06 -4.76 -7.87
N ASN A 364 28.06 -5.67 -7.93
CA ASN A 364 27.28 -6.14 -6.78
C ASN A 364 27.76 -7.46 -6.20
N TYR A 365 28.89 -8.01 -6.64
CA TYR A 365 29.36 -9.34 -6.25
C TYR A 365 29.54 -9.50 -4.75
N ALA A 366 30.21 -8.53 -4.10
CA ALA A 366 30.47 -8.57 -2.66
C ALA A 366 29.21 -8.57 -1.79
N ARG A 367 28.06 -8.12 -2.30
CA ARG A 367 26.78 -8.17 -1.60
C ARG A 367 26.30 -9.61 -1.37
N PHE A 368 26.54 -10.49 -2.36
CA PHE A 368 26.07 -11.87 -2.33
C PHE A 368 27.18 -12.87 -1.98
N PHE A 369 28.42 -12.49 -2.23
CA PHE A 369 29.62 -13.31 -2.03
C PHE A 369 30.68 -12.52 -1.26
N PRO A 370 30.44 -12.21 0.05
CA PRO A 370 31.29 -11.29 0.83
C PRO A 370 32.71 -11.82 1.04
N ARG A 371 32.92 -13.14 1.02
CA ARG A 371 34.25 -13.77 1.13
C ARG A 371 34.96 -13.93 -0.22
N GLY A 372 34.39 -13.37 -1.30
CA GLY A 372 34.94 -13.48 -2.65
C GLY A 372 34.52 -14.77 -3.40
N PRO A 373 35.27 -15.17 -4.45
CA PRO A 373 34.98 -16.35 -5.27
C PRO A 373 34.92 -17.65 -4.47
N ALA A 374 34.18 -18.64 -5.02
CA ALA A 374 34.04 -19.95 -4.43
C ALA A 374 35.41 -20.59 -4.12
N PRO A 375 35.60 -21.18 -2.94
CA PRO A 375 36.81 -21.94 -2.60
C PRO A 375 37.05 -23.10 -3.59
N VAL A 376 38.30 -23.48 -3.76
CA VAL A 376 38.69 -24.62 -4.66
C VAL A 376 38.27 -25.94 -4.05
N GLY A 377 38.43 -26.12 -2.73
CA GLY A 377 38.11 -27.34 -1.99
C GLY A 377 36.60 -27.60 -1.96
N ALA A 378 36.19 -28.85 -2.21
CA ALA A 378 34.77 -29.22 -2.24
C ALA A 378 34.07 -28.98 -0.88
N SER A 379 34.71 -29.40 0.23
CA SER A 379 34.16 -29.21 1.59
C SER A 379 34.06 -27.74 1.99
N GLU A 380 35.06 -26.92 1.65
CA GLU A 380 35.05 -25.47 1.92
C GLU A 380 33.96 -24.76 1.09
N ARG A 381 33.77 -25.21 -0.16
CA ARG A 381 32.71 -24.68 -1.05
C ARG A 381 31.31 -24.98 -0.51
N GLU A 382 31.09 -26.20 -0.03
CA GLU A 382 29.85 -26.61 0.61
C GLU A 382 29.60 -25.80 1.89
N HIS A 383 30.62 -25.62 2.72
CA HIS A 383 30.51 -24.80 3.92
C HIS A 383 30.13 -23.34 3.58
N TYR A 384 30.82 -22.76 2.59
CA TYR A 384 30.53 -21.42 2.13
C TYR A 384 29.10 -21.28 1.55
N ALA A 385 28.63 -22.26 0.79
CA ALA A 385 27.26 -22.29 0.30
C ALA A 385 26.22 -22.28 1.44
N ARG A 386 26.44 -23.11 2.47
CA ARG A 386 25.56 -23.15 3.66
C ARG A 386 25.58 -21.85 4.44
N GLU A 387 26.73 -21.20 4.61
CA GLU A 387 26.85 -19.89 5.24
C GLU A 387 26.01 -18.84 4.48
N LEU A 388 26.22 -18.67 3.17
CA LEU A 388 25.50 -17.73 2.33
C LEU A 388 23.99 -17.96 2.35
N LEU A 389 23.57 -19.22 2.18
CA LEU A 389 22.14 -19.57 2.11
C LEU A 389 21.47 -19.51 3.48
N GLY A 390 22.19 -19.82 4.54
CA GLY A 390 21.70 -19.67 5.92
C GLY A 390 21.40 -18.21 6.28
N GLU A 391 22.34 -17.31 6.01
CA GLU A 391 22.16 -15.87 6.23
C GLU A 391 21.05 -15.30 5.36
N PHE A 392 21.02 -15.64 4.07
CA PHE A 392 19.98 -15.19 3.16
C PHE A 392 18.60 -15.67 3.58
N ALA A 393 18.44 -16.96 3.89
CA ALA A 393 17.17 -17.54 4.32
C ALA A 393 16.70 -16.96 5.66
N ALA A 394 17.61 -16.74 6.61
CA ALA A 394 17.27 -16.13 7.91
C ALA A 394 16.73 -14.70 7.75
N ARG A 395 17.35 -13.91 6.87
CA ARG A 395 16.87 -12.57 6.54
C ARG A 395 15.53 -12.62 5.79
N ALA A 396 15.40 -13.49 4.79
CA ALA A 396 14.18 -13.64 3.98
C ALA A 396 12.98 -14.12 4.83
N TYR A 397 13.22 -15.05 5.77
CA TYR A 397 12.19 -15.60 6.67
C TYR A 397 12.03 -14.80 7.97
N ARG A 398 12.86 -13.75 8.16
CA ARG A 398 12.79 -12.83 9.30
C ARG A 398 13.03 -13.51 10.65
N ARG A 399 13.69 -14.68 10.64
CA ARG A 399 14.07 -15.48 11.82
C ARG A 399 15.13 -16.52 11.48
N PRO A 400 15.83 -17.09 12.46
CA PRO A 400 16.76 -18.20 12.24
C PRO A 400 16.10 -19.38 11.53
N VAL A 401 16.91 -20.10 10.77
CA VAL A 401 16.48 -21.26 9.99
C VAL A 401 17.18 -22.52 10.50
N GLU A 402 16.45 -23.63 10.57
CA GLU A 402 16.97 -24.91 11.06
C GLU A 402 18.12 -25.40 10.16
N PRO A 403 19.21 -25.94 10.76
CA PRO A 403 20.38 -26.43 10.00
C PRO A 403 20.03 -27.44 8.92
N ALA A 404 19.06 -28.33 9.14
CA ALA A 404 18.58 -29.29 8.17
C ALA A 404 17.97 -28.64 6.91
N TYR A 405 17.26 -27.51 7.08
CA TYR A 405 16.71 -26.78 5.93
C TYR A 405 17.83 -26.07 5.14
N VAL A 406 18.82 -25.50 5.83
CA VAL A 406 19.99 -24.88 5.19
C VAL A 406 20.79 -25.93 4.40
N ALA A 407 20.93 -27.16 4.94
CA ALA A 407 21.58 -28.28 4.24
C ALA A 407 20.86 -28.59 2.91
N ARG A 408 19.51 -28.66 2.91
CA ARG A 408 18.71 -28.88 1.68
C ARG A 408 18.88 -27.76 0.65
N LEU A 409 18.99 -26.50 1.08
CA LEU A 409 19.32 -25.40 0.17
C LEU A 409 20.73 -25.57 -0.42
N GLY A 410 21.69 -26.03 0.39
CA GLY A 410 23.04 -26.37 -0.06
C GLY A 410 23.05 -27.48 -1.11
N GLU A 411 22.23 -28.53 -0.96
CA GLU A 411 22.04 -29.61 -1.96
C GLU A 411 21.52 -29.02 -3.28
N ILE A 412 20.49 -28.16 -3.27
CA ILE A 412 19.99 -27.51 -4.49
C ILE A 412 21.09 -26.70 -5.19
N ALA A 413 21.90 -25.96 -4.42
CA ALA A 413 23.02 -25.19 -4.96
C ALA A 413 24.10 -26.11 -5.57
N HIS A 414 24.46 -27.18 -4.88
CA HIS A 414 25.44 -28.15 -5.33
C HIS A 414 25.02 -28.85 -6.62
N ASP A 415 23.79 -29.39 -6.66
CA ASP A 415 23.24 -30.12 -7.82
C ASP A 415 23.15 -29.23 -9.07
N THR A 416 22.84 -27.95 -8.87
CA THR A 416 22.83 -26.99 -9.97
C THR A 416 24.26 -26.69 -10.46
N ALA A 417 25.20 -26.44 -9.56
CA ALA A 417 26.59 -26.11 -9.91
C ALA A 417 27.34 -27.31 -10.49
N ALA A 418 26.91 -28.54 -10.22
CA ALA A 418 27.49 -29.77 -10.77
C ALA A 418 27.07 -30.01 -12.24
N GLN A 419 26.08 -29.32 -12.77
CA GLN A 419 25.67 -29.44 -14.17
C GLN A 419 26.73 -28.83 -15.11
N PRO A 420 26.95 -29.43 -16.32
CA PRO A 420 27.93 -28.93 -17.27
C PRO A 420 27.68 -27.44 -17.63
N GLY A 421 28.71 -26.60 -17.54
CA GLY A 421 28.64 -25.17 -17.87
C GLY A 421 28.00 -24.27 -16.83
N ARG A 422 27.61 -24.80 -15.66
CA ARG A 422 27.08 -24.02 -14.56
C ARG A 422 28.16 -23.59 -13.57
N THR A 423 27.94 -22.50 -12.89
CA THR A 423 28.84 -21.92 -11.90
C THR A 423 28.35 -22.16 -10.48
N PHE A 424 29.21 -21.93 -9.49
CA PHE A 424 28.83 -21.91 -8.08
C PHE A 424 27.78 -20.81 -7.81
N GLU A 425 27.96 -19.64 -8.41
CA GLU A 425 27.08 -18.49 -8.26
C GLU A 425 25.67 -18.78 -8.80
N GLU A 426 25.55 -19.48 -9.92
CA GLU A 426 24.26 -19.95 -10.45
C GLU A 426 23.58 -20.96 -9.51
N GLY A 427 24.37 -21.83 -8.88
CA GLY A 427 23.88 -22.76 -7.86
C GLY A 427 23.29 -22.03 -6.66
N ILE A 428 24.01 -21.03 -6.12
CA ILE A 428 23.53 -20.19 -5.03
C ILE A 428 22.26 -19.44 -5.45
N GLY A 429 22.24 -18.84 -6.65
CA GLY A 429 21.07 -18.17 -7.21
C GLY A 429 19.85 -19.10 -7.27
N ARG A 430 20.01 -20.36 -7.71
CA ARG A 430 18.91 -21.35 -7.77
C ARG A 430 18.33 -21.66 -6.39
N ALA A 431 19.19 -21.80 -5.38
CA ALA A 431 18.73 -22.00 -4.00
C ALA A 431 18.02 -20.75 -3.44
N MET A 432 18.50 -19.55 -3.78
CA MET A 432 17.80 -18.29 -3.41
C MET A 432 16.42 -18.18 -4.06
N MET A 433 16.23 -18.65 -5.31
CA MET A 433 14.89 -18.73 -5.93
C MET A 433 13.96 -19.64 -5.12
N ALA A 434 14.44 -20.78 -4.64
CA ALA A 434 13.66 -21.68 -3.78
C ALA A 434 13.27 -21.01 -2.45
N VAL A 435 14.13 -20.16 -1.87
CA VAL A 435 13.81 -19.37 -0.68
C VAL A 435 12.69 -18.38 -0.97
N LEU A 436 12.76 -17.62 -2.06
CA LEU A 436 11.75 -16.62 -2.41
C LEU A 436 10.40 -17.22 -2.80
N ALA A 437 10.38 -18.43 -3.32
CA ALA A 437 9.16 -19.20 -3.64
C ALA A 437 8.54 -19.89 -2.42
N SER A 438 9.24 -19.92 -1.29
CA SER A 438 8.79 -20.62 -0.09
C SER A 438 7.63 -19.90 0.61
N PRO A 439 6.63 -20.63 1.13
CA PRO A 439 5.64 -20.06 2.03
C PRO A 439 6.24 -19.32 3.24
N ARG A 440 7.42 -19.71 3.73
CA ARG A 440 8.13 -19.03 4.82
C ARG A 440 8.55 -17.60 4.45
N PHE A 441 8.79 -17.32 3.18
CA PHE A 441 9.05 -15.97 2.68
C PHE A 441 7.75 -15.22 2.40
N LEU A 442 6.83 -15.86 1.67
CA LEU A 442 5.60 -15.25 1.18
C LEU A 442 4.62 -14.89 2.32
N PHE A 443 4.61 -15.66 3.42
CA PHE A 443 3.73 -15.45 4.55
C PHE A 443 4.47 -14.94 5.78
N ARG A 444 3.77 -14.17 6.58
CA ARG A 444 4.19 -13.78 7.92
C ARG A 444 3.65 -14.81 8.90
N ILE A 445 4.56 -15.65 9.40
CA ILE A 445 4.27 -16.70 10.38
C ILE A 445 4.66 -16.18 11.76
N GLU A 446 3.69 -16.12 12.66
CA GLU A 446 3.87 -15.61 14.01
C GLU A 446 4.01 -16.76 15.02
N THR A 447 4.92 -16.64 15.95
CA THR A 447 5.24 -17.67 16.94
C THR A 447 5.15 -17.10 18.36
N PRO A 448 4.42 -17.72 19.28
CA PRO A 448 4.44 -17.36 20.69
C PRO A 448 5.72 -17.85 21.36
N VAL A 449 6.16 -17.17 22.43
CA VAL A 449 7.22 -17.68 23.32
C VAL A 449 6.80 -19.05 23.84
N ALA A 450 7.75 -19.97 24.01
CA ALA A 450 7.50 -21.31 24.49
C ALA A 450 6.83 -21.32 25.88
N GLY A 451 5.98 -22.30 26.16
CA GLY A 451 5.24 -22.44 27.45
C GLY A 451 3.88 -23.11 27.27
N THR A 452 3.10 -23.20 28.36
CA THR A 452 1.81 -23.91 28.41
C THR A 452 0.60 -22.98 28.52
N GLU A 453 0.78 -21.68 28.78
CA GLU A 453 -0.31 -20.72 28.95
C GLU A 453 -1.09 -20.52 27.65
N ALA A 454 -2.40 -20.35 27.75
CA ALA A 454 -3.28 -20.12 26.57
C ALA A 454 -2.95 -18.84 25.81
N VAL A 455 -2.45 -17.81 26.50
CA VAL A 455 -1.98 -16.54 25.94
C VAL A 455 -0.53 -16.36 26.36
N ALA A 456 0.34 -16.11 25.39
CA ALA A 456 1.77 -15.89 25.63
C ALA A 456 2.27 -14.66 24.89
N ASP A 457 3.40 -14.14 25.27
CA ASP A 457 4.08 -13.10 24.50
C ASP A 457 4.44 -13.62 23.10
N ALA A 458 4.37 -12.77 22.09
CA ALA A 458 4.99 -13.02 20.80
C ALA A 458 6.51 -13.14 20.96
N ASP A 459 7.18 -14.04 20.24
CA ASP A 459 8.64 -14.08 20.28
C ASP A 459 9.24 -12.79 19.67
N ASP A 460 10.48 -12.50 19.97
CA ASP A 460 11.12 -11.25 19.56
C ASP A 460 11.25 -11.12 18.03
N TYR A 461 11.34 -12.23 17.29
CA TYR A 461 11.33 -12.20 15.81
C TYR A 461 9.95 -11.85 15.25
N THR A 462 8.89 -12.34 15.88
CA THR A 462 7.51 -11.95 15.55
C THR A 462 7.32 -10.46 15.86
N LEU A 463 7.81 -9.99 17.01
CA LEU A 463 7.73 -8.58 17.38
C LEU A 463 8.51 -7.68 16.41
N ALA A 464 9.74 -8.08 16.02
CA ALA A 464 10.54 -7.38 14.99
C ALA A 464 9.78 -7.27 13.68
N SER A 465 9.15 -8.36 13.23
CA SER A 465 8.34 -8.39 12.01
C SER A 465 7.09 -7.50 12.13
N ARG A 466 6.40 -7.52 13.27
CA ARG A 466 5.23 -6.66 13.50
C ARG A 466 5.62 -5.19 13.43
N LEU A 467 6.69 -4.77 14.13
CA LEU A 467 7.18 -3.40 14.12
C LEU A 467 7.59 -2.94 12.71
N SER A 468 8.38 -3.74 12.00
CA SER A 468 8.91 -3.34 10.69
C SER A 468 7.82 -3.25 9.62
N TYR A 469 6.92 -4.21 9.53
CA TYR A 469 5.82 -4.15 8.56
C TYR A 469 4.77 -3.11 8.92
N PHE A 470 4.56 -2.83 10.20
CA PHE A 470 3.67 -1.75 10.62
C PHE A 470 4.23 -0.37 10.27
N LEU A 471 5.48 -0.08 10.66
CA LEU A 471 6.05 1.26 10.53
C LEU A 471 6.72 1.51 9.16
N TRP A 472 7.25 0.48 8.50
CA TRP A 472 8.03 0.60 7.27
C TRP A 472 7.42 -0.12 6.07
N SER A 473 6.42 -1.00 6.27
CA SER A 473 5.87 -1.88 5.23
C SER A 473 6.94 -2.72 4.53
N THR A 474 7.97 -3.15 5.27
CA THR A 474 9.07 -3.99 4.79
C THR A 474 9.61 -4.88 5.91
N MET A 475 10.57 -5.76 5.56
CA MET A 475 11.21 -6.70 6.50
C MET A 475 12.01 -5.98 7.60
N PRO A 476 12.23 -6.65 8.77
CA PRO A 476 13.12 -6.14 9.81
C PRO A 476 14.53 -5.90 9.28
N ASP A 477 15.16 -4.82 9.74
CA ASP A 477 16.57 -4.55 9.47
C ASP A 477 17.52 -5.37 10.36
N ALA A 478 18.81 -5.23 10.12
CA ALA A 478 19.83 -5.98 10.86
C ALA A 478 19.80 -5.70 12.37
N GLU A 479 19.47 -4.47 12.80
CA GLU A 479 19.43 -4.10 14.21
C GLU A 479 18.23 -4.74 14.92
N LEU A 480 17.05 -4.73 14.31
CA LEU A 480 15.88 -5.42 14.87
C LEU A 480 16.11 -6.93 15.00
N LEU A 481 16.73 -7.55 13.97
CA LEU A 481 17.05 -8.97 13.99
C LEU A 481 18.15 -9.30 15.04
N ARG A 482 19.14 -8.43 15.22
CA ARG A 482 20.18 -8.57 16.24
C ARG A 482 19.60 -8.53 17.66
N LEU A 483 18.73 -7.55 17.92
CA LEU A 483 18.04 -7.43 19.22
C LEU A 483 17.11 -8.62 19.48
N ALA A 484 16.42 -9.10 18.43
CA ALA A 484 15.57 -10.29 18.54
C ALA A 484 16.40 -11.55 18.84
N ALA A 485 17.56 -11.70 18.22
CA ALA A 485 18.48 -12.82 18.48
C ALA A 485 19.04 -12.80 19.92
N ALA A 486 19.26 -11.61 20.48
CA ALA A 486 19.71 -11.43 21.85
C ALA A 486 18.59 -11.56 22.90
N GLY A 487 17.30 -11.63 22.49
CA GLY A 487 16.17 -11.60 23.42
C GLY A 487 15.99 -10.24 24.11
N GLU A 488 16.48 -9.16 23.51
CA GLU A 488 16.50 -7.81 24.08
C GLU A 488 15.46 -6.88 23.45
N LEU A 489 14.86 -7.27 22.31
CA LEU A 489 14.02 -6.37 21.51
C LEU A 489 12.84 -5.81 22.31
N ARG A 490 12.18 -6.63 23.13
CA ARG A 490 11.00 -6.19 23.90
C ARG A 490 11.34 -5.04 24.87
N ARG A 491 12.49 -5.08 25.51
CA ARG A 491 12.98 -4.00 26.38
C ARG A 491 13.31 -2.74 25.60
N GLU A 492 13.82 -2.89 24.38
CA GLU A 492 14.31 -1.82 23.53
C GLU A 492 13.23 -1.23 22.59
N VAL A 493 11.97 -1.75 22.62
CA VAL A 493 10.89 -1.26 21.75
C VAL A 493 10.76 0.26 21.72
N PRO A 494 10.77 1.01 22.85
CA PRO A 494 10.64 2.47 22.79
C PRO A 494 11.80 3.14 22.03
N ALA A 495 13.03 2.69 22.20
CA ALA A 495 14.20 3.21 21.51
C ALA A 495 14.14 2.86 20.01
N GLN A 496 13.72 1.64 19.67
CA GLN A 496 13.59 1.22 18.27
C GLN A 496 12.46 1.95 17.55
N VAL A 497 11.31 2.16 18.18
CA VAL A 497 10.21 2.95 17.60
C VAL A 497 10.69 4.37 17.29
N LYS A 498 11.38 5.03 18.23
CA LYS A 498 11.97 6.37 17.98
C LYS A 498 12.93 6.38 16.80
N ARG A 499 13.82 5.39 16.72
CA ARG A 499 14.75 5.22 15.59
C ARG A 499 13.99 5.00 14.28
N MET A 500 13.01 4.11 14.26
CA MET A 500 12.24 3.75 13.08
C MET A 500 11.39 4.91 12.56
N LEU A 501 10.85 5.76 13.41
CA LEU A 501 10.12 6.97 13.02
C LEU A 501 11.03 8.05 12.40
N ALA A 502 12.32 8.07 12.76
CA ALA A 502 13.31 8.97 12.15
C ALA A 502 13.86 8.45 10.81
N ASP A 503 13.68 7.16 10.50
CA ASP A 503 14.17 6.54 9.27
C ASP A 503 13.27 6.91 8.07
N PRO A 504 13.83 7.19 6.87
CA PRO A 504 13.04 7.44 5.65
C PRO A 504 12.01 6.35 5.32
N LYS A 505 12.22 5.10 5.74
CA LYS A 505 11.28 3.98 5.54
C LYS A 505 9.92 4.21 6.22
N VAL A 506 9.81 5.11 7.18
CA VAL A 506 8.53 5.51 7.82
C VAL A 506 7.51 5.99 6.78
N GLN A 507 7.97 6.42 5.62
CA GLN A 507 7.09 6.71 4.47
C GLN A 507 6.23 5.51 4.04
N GLY A 508 6.59 4.29 4.45
CA GLY A 508 5.75 3.10 4.32
C GLY A 508 4.45 3.24 5.09
N LEU A 509 4.50 3.62 6.39
CA LEU A 509 3.31 3.91 7.20
C LEU A 509 2.52 5.09 6.62
N VAL A 510 3.21 6.21 6.37
CA VAL A 510 2.58 7.46 5.88
C VAL A 510 1.74 7.19 4.62
N LYS A 511 2.32 6.56 3.60
CA LYS A 511 1.66 6.34 2.31
C LYS A 511 0.61 5.23 2.35
N ASN A 512 0.93 4.10 3.02
CA ASN A 512 0.05 2.94 2.98
C ASN A 512 -1.13 3.07 3.94
N PHE A 513 -0.90 3.54 5.17
CA PHE A 513 -2.00 3.76 6.11
C PHE A 513 -2.90 4.93 5.66
N THR A 514 -2.32 6.13 5.50
CA THR A 514 -3.08 7.34 5.16
C THR A 514 -3.74 7.21 3.78
N GLY A 515 -3.01 6.66 2.80
CA GLY A 515 -3.50 6.46 1.44
C GLY A 515 -4.75 5.60 1.37
N GLN A 516 -4.87 4.59 2.24
CA GLN A 516 -6.01 3.67 2.29
C GLN A 516 -7.10 4.16 3.25
N TRP A 517 -6.74 4.55 4.48
CA TRP A 517 -7.70 5.08 5.46
C TRP A 517 -8.51 6.25 4.90
N LEU A 518 -7.83 7.21 4.25
CA LEU A 518 -8.47 8.38 3.64
C LEU A 518 -8.78 8.20 2.14
N GLN A 519 -8.52 7.02 1.56
CA GLN A 519 -8.73 6.67 0.14
C GLN A 519 -7.96 7.57 -0.85
N VAL A 520 -7.00 8.38 -0.37
CA VAL A 520 -6.31 9.39 -1.19
C VAL A 520 -5.36 8.80 -2.23
N ARG A 521 -4.97 7.52 -2.13
CA ARG A 521 -4.21 6.84 -3.18
C ARG A 521 -4.99 6.74 -4.50
N ASP A 522 -6.33 6.76 -4.43
CA ASP A 522 -7.22 6.59 -5.58
C ASP A 522 -7.43 7.89 -6.36
N VAL A 523 -6.99 9.05 -5.83
CA VAL A 523 -7.16 10.35 -6.49
C VAL A 523 -6.49 10.42 -7.87
N GLU A 524 -5.43 9.65 -8.09
CA GLU A 524 -4.73 9.60 -9.38
C GLU A 524 -5.55 8.91 -10.47
N SER A 525 -6.43 7.97 -10.10
CA SER A 525 -7.24 7.16 -11.02
C SER A 525 -8.72 7.53 -11.06
N VAL A 526 -9.24 8.27 -10.05
CA VAL A 526 -10.67 8.62 -9.99
C VAL A 526 -11.13 9.37 -11.25
N PRO A 527 -12.23 8.93 -11.91
CA PRO A 527 -12.65 9.47 -13.21
C PRO A 527 -13.45 10.78 -13.06
N ILE A 528 -12.84 11.88 -12.62
CA ILE A 528 -13.50 13.18 -12.53
C ILE A 528 -13.41 13.93 -13.87
N ASN A 529 -14.57 14.32 -14.42
CA ASN A 529 -14.70 15.15 -15.61
C ASN A 529 -14.73 16.64 -15.19
N ALA A 530 -13.57 17.29 -15.23
CA ALA A 530 -13.44 18.68 -14.82
C ALA A 530 -14.37 19.64 -15.57
N ARG A 531 -14.64 19.40 -16.87
CA ARG A 531 -15.55 20.24 -17.68
C ARG A 531 -17.00 20.12 -17.23
N ALA A 532 -17.44 18.90 -16.91
CA ALA A 532 -18.81 18.70 -16.41
C ALA A 532 -19.00 19.30 -15.01
N VAL A 533 -17.98 19.19 -14.13
CA VAL A 533 -18.02 19.73 -12.78
C VAL A 533 -18.07 21.26 -12.74
N LEU A 534 -17.30 21.94 -13.62
CA LEU A 534 -17.17 23.40 -13.62
C LEU A 534 -18.12 24.12 -14.59
N GLY A 535 -18.83 23.38 -15.44
CA GLY A 535 -19.61 23.96 -16.53
C GLY A 535 -18.72 24.44 -17.69
N GLN A 536 -19.33 24.64 -18.88
CA GLN A 536 -18.56 25.00 -20.08
C GLN A 536 -17.89 26.39 -20.00
N THR A 537 -18.42 27.31 -19.18
CA THR A 537 -17.94 28.69 -19.04
C THR A 537 -16.86 28.87 -17.97
N ALA A 538 -16.73 27.95 -17.02
CA ALA A 538 -15.85 28.07 -15.85
C ALA A 538 -14.55 27.24 -15.97
N THR A 539 -14.06 26.99 -17.17
CA THR A 539 -12.85 26.16 -17.41
C THR A 539 -11.54 26.92 -17.22
N ARG A 540 -11.60 28.17 -16.73
CA ARG A 540 -10.42 28.99 -16.51
C ARG A 540 -10.35 29.49 -15.05
N ASN A 541 -9.13 29.56 -14.55
CA ASN A 541 -8.81 30.23 -13.27
C ASN A 541 -9.06 31.75 -13.36
N ARG A 542 -9.08 32.46 -12.22
CA ARG A 542 -9.21 33.94 -12.18
C ARG A 542 -8.18 34.68 -13.03
N ASP A 543 -7.00 34.08 -13.26
CA ASP A 543 -5.92 34.61 -14.12
C ASP A 543 -6.06 34.24 -15.62
N GLY A 544 -7.17 33.62 -16.00
CA GLY A 544 -7.45 33.21 -17.38
C GLY A 544 -6.79 31.89 -17.81
N SER A 545 -5.97 31.24 -16.95
CA SER A 545 -5.40 29.94 -17.24
C SER A 545 -6.42 28.83 -17.16
N ARG A 546 -6.24 27.77 -17.95
CA ARG A 546 -7.14 26.60 -17.95
C ARG A 546 -7.01 25.81 -16.62
N ILE A 547 -8.15 25.43 -16.05
CA ILE A 547 -8.17 24.48 -14.93
C ILE A 547 -7.88 23.08 -15.47
N GLU A 548 -6.75 22.51 -15.09
CA GLU A 548 -6.31 21.18 -15.50
C GLU A 548 -6.33 20.26 -14.28
N PHE A 549 -7.20 19.24 -14.33
CA PHE A 549 -7.23 18.14 -13.34
C PHE A 549 -6.40 16.97 -13.86
N ASP A 550 -5.11 17.21 -14.02
CA ASP A 550 -4.14 16.29 -14.62
C ASP A 550 -3.34 15.49 -13.56
N GLY A 551 -2.47 14.59 -14.02
CA GLY A 551 -1.63 13.76 -13.16
C GLY A 551 -0.78 14.54 -12.17
N PRO A 552 -0.03 15.60 -12.55
CA PRO A 552 0.75 16.41 -11.62
C PRO A 552 -0.08 17.05 -10.50
N LEU A 553 -1.29 17.59 -10.80
CA LEU A 553 -2.18 18.14 -9.79
C LEU A 553 -2.70 17.07 -8.84
N ARG A 554 -3.12 15.93 -9.36
CA ARG A 554 -3.61 14.79 -8.57
C ARG A 554 -2.51 14.27 -7.61
N ARG A 555 -1.26 14.17 -8.09
CA ARG A 555 -0.12 13.81 -7.23
C ARG A 555 0.14 14.86 -6.14
N ALA A 556 0.04 16.16 -6.46
CA ALA A 556 0.18 17.22 -5.47
C ALA A 556 -0.91 17.14 -4.38
N MET A 557 -2.18 16.87 -4.75
CA MET A 557 -3.29 16.65 -3.82
C MET A 557 -3.06 15.43 -2.91
N ARG A 558 -2.56 14.32 -3.46
CA ARG A 558 -2.18 13.16 -2.67
C ARG A 558 -1.06 13.50 -1.68
N SER A 559 -0.01 14.15 -2.18
CA SER A 559 1.13 14.56 -1.37
C SER A 559 0.75 15.54 -0.25
N GLU A 560 -0.24 16.40 -0.46
CA GLU A 560 -0.78 17.29 0.57
C GLU A 560 -1.22 16.51 1.80
N THR A 561 -2.03 15.47 1.59
CA THR A 561 -2.57 14.64 2.68
C THR A 561 -1.48 13.80 3.34
N GLU A 562 -0.61 13.16 2.55
CA GLU A 562 0.50 12.36 3.05
C GLU A 562 1.47 13.19 3.90
N LEU A 563 1.83 14.40 3.46
CA LEU A 563 2.72 15.31 4.19
C LEU A 563 2.09 15.91 5.44
N CYS A 564 0.77 16.13 5.45
CA CYS A 564 0.03 16.55 6.64
C CYS A 564 0.15 15.47 7.74
N PHE A 565 -0.09 14.21 7.40
CA PHE A 565 0.08 13.10 8.34
C PHE A 565 1.55 12.93 8.77
N ASP A 566 2.51 13.00 7.84
CA ASP A 566 3.96 12.90 8.12
C ASP A 566 4.42 14.00 9.08
N HIS A 567 3.91 15.22 8.92
CA HIS A 567 4.21 16.35 9.81
C HIS A 567 3.71 16.11 11.23
N ILE A 568 2.46 15.67 11.37
CA ILE A 568 1.86 15.35 12.68
C ILE A 568 2.63 14.21 13.34
N LEU A 569 2.99 13.19 12.57
CA LEU A 569 3.78 12.05 13.02
C LEU A 569 5.17 12.44 13.53
N LYS A 570 5.94 13.20 12.73
CA LYS A 570 7.32 13.57 13.03
C LYS A 570 7.46 14.64 14.12
N GLN A 571 6.48 15.54 14.23
CA GLN A 571 6.47 16.60 15.23
C GLN A 571 5.70 16.24 16.50
N ASP A 572 5.20 15.00 16.59
CA ASP A 572 4.37 14.50 17.69
C ASP A 572 3.22 15.45 18.03
N ARG A 573 2.51 15.91 17.01
CA ARG A 573 1.39 16.85 17.17
C ARG A 573 0.10 16.11 17.51
N SER A 574 -0.95 16.89 17.86
CA SER A 574 -2.27 16.33 18.09
C SER A 574 -2.88 15.75 16.82
N VAL A 575 -3.45 14.55 16.88
CA VAL A 575 -4.17 13.93 15.76
C VAL A 575 -5.44 14.73 15.38
N LEU A 576 -5.94 15.61 16.25
CA LEU A 576 -7.05 16.52 15.94
C LEU A 576 -6.70 17.50 14.80
N GLU A 577 -5.41 17.77 14.57
CA GLU A 577 -4.98 18.61 13.45
C GLU A 577 -5.25 17.97 12.07
N LEU A 578 -5.52 16.66 12.04
CA LEU A 578 -6.03 16.00 10.83
C LEU A 578 -7.47 16.44 10.50
N LEU A 579 -8.26 16.86 11.51
CA LEU A 579 -9.61 17.36 11.30
C LEU A 579 -9.65 18.88 11.07
N ASP A 580 -8.84 19.62 11.83
CA ASP A 580 -8.73 21.07 11.70
C ASP A 580 -7.31 21.54 12.01
N SER A 581 -6.70 22.26 11.07
CA SER A 581 -5.35 22.82 11.19
C SER A 581 -5.26 24.20 10.58
N ASP A 582 -4.37 25.04 11.09
CA ASP A 582 -4.04 26.35 10.57
C ASP A 582 -2.98 26.34 9.46
N TYR A 583 -2.68 25.14 8.91
CA TYR A 583 -1.70 24.93 7.86
C TYR A 583 -2.13 23.82 6.89
N THR A 584 -1.49 23.80 5.73
CA THR A 584 -1.51 22.68 4.78
C THR A 584 -0.18 22.60 4.01
N PHE A 585 -0.05 21.64 3.07
CA PHE A 585 1.14 21.50 2.24
C PHE A 585 0.82 21.77 0.77
N LEU A 586 1.52 22.74 0.17
CA LEU A 586 1.24 23.19 -1.19
C LEU A 586 2.53 23.34 -2.00
N ASN A 587 2.43 23.09 -3.31
CA ASN A 587 3.33 23.64 -4.32
C ASN A 587 2.59 24.74 -5.13
N ALA A 588 3.28 25.41 -6.04
CA ALA A 588 2.70 26.49 -6.85
C ALA A 588 1.42 26.05 -7.59
N ARG A 589 1.40 24.82 -8.11
CA ARG A 589 0.27 24.28 -8.87
C ARG A 589 -0.96 24.08 -8.01
N LEU A 590 -0.82 23.47 -6.85
CA LEU A 590 -1.92 23.21 -5.92
C LEU A 590 -2.42 24.49 -5.26
N ALA A 591 -1.51 25.41 -4.90
CA ALA A 591 -1.85 26.72 -4.36
C ALA A 591 -2.70 27.51 -5.36
N LYS A 592 -2.28 27.56 -6.62
CA LYS A 592 -3.05 28.20 -7.70
C LYS A 592 -4.44 27.55 -7.86
N HIS A 593 -4.51 26.24 -7.81
CA HIS A 593 -5.78 25.49 -7.91
C HIS A 593 -6.74 25.85 -6.76
N TYR A 594 -6.24 26.05 -5.56
CA TYR A 594 -7.02 26.47 -4.40
C TYR A 594 -7.30 27.97 -4.33
N GLY A 595 -6.71 28.77 -5.22
CA GLY A 595 -6.81 30.22 -5.22
C GLY A 595 -6.00 30.88 -4.10
N LEU A 596 -4.93 30.22 -3.65
CA LEU A 596 -3.97 30.71 -2.66
C LEU A 596 -2.68 31.16 -3.42
N PRO A 597 -2.55 32.45 -3.77
CA PRO A 597 -1.34 32.96 -4.45
C PRO A 597 -0.13 32.89 -3.50
N GLU A 598 1.05 33.28 -3.94
CA GLU A 598 2.28 33.42 -3.16
C GLU A 598 3.13 32.14 -2.97
N VAL A 599 2.66 30.95 -3.38
CA VAL A 599 3.48 29.74 -3.37
C VAL A 599 4.16 29.57 -4.73
N THR A 600 5.49 29.43 -4.75
CA THR A 600 6.29 29.29 -5.98
C THR A 600 7.05 27.97 -5.99
N GLY A 601 7.33 27.43 -7.18
CA GLY A 601 8.08 26.18 -7.38
C GLY A 601 7.23 24.91 -7.28
N ASP A 602 7.84 23.78 -7.67
CA ASP A 602 7.16 22.48 -7.77
C ASP A 602 7.21 21.66 -6.48
N GLU A 603 8.06 22.05 -5.54
CA GLU A 603 8.23 21.33 -4.27
C GLU A 603 7.09 21.66 -3.29
N MET A 604 6.56 20.61 -2.66
CA MET A 604 5.56 20.74 -1.60
C MET A 604 6.19 21.35 -0.35
N ARG A 605 5.53 22.33 0.24
CA ARG A 605 5.98 23.01 1.46
C ARG A 605 4.83 23.33 2.39
N LEU A 606 5.10 23.43 3.69
CA LEU A 606 4.13 23.84 4.69
C LEU A 606 3.74 25.31 4.43
N VAL A 607 2.46 25.58 4.37
CA VAL A 607 1.86 26.92 4.17
C VAL A 607 0.87 27.17 5.27
N ARG A 608 1.03 28.32 5.98
CA ARG A 608 0.03 28.78 6.95
C ARG A 608 -1.23 29.28 6.23
N LEU A 609 -2.37 28.83 6.69
CA LEU A 609 -3.65 29.26 6.15
C LEU A 609 -4.08 30.60 6.79
N PRO A 610 -4.80 31.45 6.05
CA PRO A 610 -5.40 32.64 6.64
C PRO A 610 -6.31 32.33 7.82
N THR A 611 -6.41 33.20 8.81
CA THR A 611 -7.19 33.00 10.06
C THR A 611 -8.67 32.66 9.82
N ASN A 612 -9.24 33.12 8.71
CA ASN A 612 -10.63 32.89 8.31
C ASN A 612 -10.74 31.86 7.18
N SER A 613 -9.73 31.05 6.97
CA SER A 613 -9.74 30.01 5.94
C SER A 613 -10.82 28.96 6.24
N THR A 614 -11.59 28.61 5.22
CA THR A 614 -12.49 27.45 5.26
C THR A 614 -11.74 26.13 5.12
N ARG A 615 -10.46 26.18 4.67
CA ARG A 615 -9.57 25.03 4.57
C ARG A 615 -8.86 24.78 5.90
N GLY A 616 -8.31 23.60 6.03
CA GLY A 616 -7.62 23.08 7.20
C GLY A 616 -8.12 21.70 7.55
N GLY A 617 -7.19 20.79 7.76
CA GLY A 617 -7.48 19.36 7.94
C GLY A 617 -7.88 18.60 6.67
N VAL A 618 -7.87 17.28 6.75
CA VAL A 618 -7.99 16.37 5.59
C VAL A 618 -9.34 16.45 4.87
N LEU A 619 -10.41 16.77 5.58
CA LEU A 619 -11.77 16.83 5.02
C LEU A 619 -11.96 17.93 3.97
N THR A 620 -11.10 18.95 3.97
CA THR A 620 -11.13 20.07 3.02
C THR A 620 -10.01 20.01 1.98
N GLN A 621 -9.21 18.93 1.97
CA GLN A 621 -8.17 18.71 0.98
C GLN A 621 -8.73 18.16 -0.33
N GLY A 622 -8.14 18.56 -1.44
CA GLY A 622 -8.62 18.21 -2.78
C GLY A 622 -8.68 16.72 -3.06
N ALA A 623 -7.76 15.93 -2.51
CA ALA A 623 -7.75 14.49 -2.67
C ALA A 623 -9.02 13.85 -2.08
N VAL A 624 -9.35 14.15 -0.80
CA VAL A 624 -10.52 13.61 -0.11
C VAL A 624 -11.82 14.06 -0.80
N LEU A 625 -11.91 15.34 -1.18
CA LEU A 625 -13.07 15.88 -1.88
C LEU A 625 -13.29 15.25 -3.26
N ALA A 626 -12.21 14.90 -3.97
CA ALA A 626 -12.30 14.25 -5.29
C ALA A 626 -12.72 12.79 -5.18
N VAL A 627 -12.10 11.99 -4.30
CA VAL A 627 -12.43 10.56 -4.18
C VAL A 627 -13.84 10.32 -3.62
N THR A 628 -14.39 11.30 -2.89
CA THR A 628 -15.76 11.28 -2.35
C THR A 628 -16.79 11.94 -3.27
N SER A 629 -16.46 12.15 -4.54
CA SER A 629 -17.36 12.75 -5.54
C SER A 629 -17.76 11.75 -6.64
N ASN A 630 -18.75 12.14 -7.44
CA ASN A 630 -19.12 11.45 -8.67
C ASN A 630 -18.32 12.02 -9.86
N PRO A 631 -18.23 11.32 -11.00
CA PRO A 631 -17.46 11.79 -12.15
C PRO A 631 -17.82 13.18 -12.65
N THR A 632 -19.07 13.58 -12.54
CA THR A 632 -19.60 14.83 -13.14
C THR A 632 -20.11 15.85 -12.10
N ARG A 633 -20.20 15.48 -10.82
CA ARG A 633 -20.73 16.32 -9.74
C ARG A 633 -20.23 15.87 -8.37
N THR A 634 -20.46 16.68 -7.35
CA THR A 634 -20.28 16.33 -5.93
C THR A 634 -21.26 15.22 -5.51
N SER A 635 -20.97 14.58 -4.40
CA SER A 635 -21.85 13.57 -3.79
C SER A 635 -21.92 13.75 -2.26
N PRO A 636 -22.92 14.49 -1.74
CA PRO A 636 -23.11 14.58 -0.30
C PRO A 636 -23.23 13.21 0.37
N VAL A 637 -23.88 12.25 -0.27
CA VAL A 637 -24.02 10.89 0.26
C VAL A 637 -22.64 10.24 0.49
N LYS A 638 -21.75 10.28 -0.52
CA LYS A 638 -20.38 9.71 -0.39
C LYS A 638 -19.55 10.48 0.63
N ARG A 639 -19.64 11.83 0.65
CA ARG A 639 -18.92 12.67 1.62
C ARG A 639 -19.39 12.39 3.04
N GLY A 640 -20.71 12.31 3.26
CA GLY A 640 -21.29 12.01 4.57
C GLY A 640 -20.95 10.60 5.03
N LEU A 641 -21.05 9.60 4.14
CA LEU A 641 -20.66 8.23 4.41
C LEU A 641 -19.17 8.15 4.78
N PHE A 642 -18.31 8.85 4.04
CA PHE A 642 -16.88 8.92 4.34
C PHE A 642 -16.60 9.45 5.75
N VAL A 643 -17.29 10.51 6.19
CA VAL A 643 -17.15 11.05 7.56
C VAL A 643 -17.62 10.03 8.59
N LEU A 644 -18.76 9.36 8.36
CA LEU A 644 -19.28 8.34 9.27
C LEU A 644 -18.34 7.13 9.39
N GLU A 645 -17.75 6.66 8.28
CA GLU A 645 -16.92 5.47 8.25
C GLU A 645 -15.48 5.71 8.71
N ASN A 646 -14.89 6.84 8.28
CA ASN A 646 -13.44 7.05 8.43
C ASN A 646 -13.07 8.07 9.51
N ILE A 647 -14.04 8.86 9.99
CA ILE A 647 -13.82 9.87 11.03
C ILE A 647 -14.57 9.52 12.32
N LEU A 648 -15.87 9.17 12.23
CA LEU A 648 -16.70 8.91 13.41
C LEU A 648 -16.82 7.41 13.77
N GLY A 649 -16.43 6.49 12.88
CA GLY A 649 -16.49 5.04 13.13
C GLY A 649 -17.91 4.48 13.29
N THR A 650 -18.91 5.16 12.73
CA THR A 650 -20.33 4.82 12.88
C THR A 650 -21.03 4.69 11.52
N PRO A 651 -20.58 3.79 10.62
CA PRO A 651 -21.22 3.64 9.32
C PRO A 651 -22.68 3.20 9.46
N PRO A 652 -23.57 3.63 8.54
CA PRO A 652 -24.90 3.03 8.44
C PRO A 652 -24.80 1.59 7.92
N PRO A 653 -25.85 0.77 8.11
CA PRO A 653 -25.92 -0.53 7.47
C PRO A 653 -25.86 -0.42 5.94
N PRO A 654 -25.42 -1.50 5.24
CA PRO A 654 -25.41 -1.50 3.78
C PRO A 654 -26.80 -1.14 3.20
N PRO A 655 -26.86 -0.43 2.07
CA PRO A 655 -28.12 -0.09 1.45
C PRO A 655 -28.87 -1.36 1.00
N PRO A 656 -30.23 -1.35 0.99
CA PRO A 656 -31.01 -2.39 0.37
C PRO A 656 -30.64 -2.58 -1.13
N PRO A 657 -30.84 -3.76 -1.72
CA PRO A 657 -30.42 -4.03 -3.10
C PRO A 657 -31.18 -3.19 -4.16
N ASP A 658 -32.40 -2.78 -3.86
CA ASP A 658 -33.30 -2.09 -4.82
C ASP A 658 -33.46 -0.58 -4.50
N VAL A 659 -32.37 0.15 -4.29
CA VAL A 659 -32.44 1.60 -4.05
C VAL A 659 -32.59 2.32 -5.39
N PRO A 660 -33.68 3.13 -5.59
CA PRO A 660 -33.84 3.94 -6.80
C PRO A 660 -32.71 4.95 -6.99
N ALA A 661 -32.29 5.17 -8.22
CA ALA A 661 -31.30 6.20 -8.52
C ALA A 661 -31.83 7.59 -8.14
N LEU A 662 -30.94 8.46 -7.57
CA LEU A 662 -31.30 9.83 -7.16
C LEU A 662 -31.88 10.64 -8.33
N GLU A 663 -31.45 10.36 -9.56
CA GLU A 663 -31.92 10.98 -10.80
C GLU A 663 -33.42 10.73 -11.07
N GLU A 664 -34.01 9.70 -10.51
CA GLU A 664 -35.47 9.50 -10.61
C GLU A 664 -36.28 10.55 -9.83
N ALA A 665 -35.72 11.11 -8.79
CA ALA A 665 -36.31 12.21 -8.05
C ALA A 665 -36.47 13.50 -8.89
N ILE A 666 -35.61 13.68 -9.92
CA ILE A 666 -35.67 14.85 -10.83
C ILE A 666 -37.00 14.90 -11.59
N LYS A 667 -37.62 13.77 -11.88
CA LYS A 667 -38.91 13.69 -12.63
C LYS A 667 -40.05 14.47 -11.91
N GLY A 668 -39.92 14.75 -10.60
CA GLY A 668 -40.88 15.55 -9.83
C GLY A 668 -40.76 17.07 -10.00
N PHE A 669 -39.62 17.56 -10.51
CA PHE A 669 -39.38 19.01 -10.63
C PHE A 669 -39.70 19.51 -12.06
N LYS A 670 -40.77 20.29 -12.22
CA LYS A 670 -41.16 20.86 -13.50
C LYS A 670 -40.55 22.28 -13.65
N GLY A 671 -39.85 22.52 -14.77
CA GLY A 671 -39.45 23.85 -15.22
C GLY A 671 -38.17 24.47 -14.65
N ARG A 672 -37.46 23.79 -13.75
CA ARG A 672 -36.13 24.22 -13.26
C ARG A 672 -35.25 23.02 -12.91
N GLU A 673 -33.94 23.21 -12.94
CA GLU A 673 -32.99 22.24 -12.41
C GLU A 673 -32.98 22.32 -10.89
N PRO A 674 -33.30 21.22 -10.14
CA PRO A 674 -33.33 21.23 -8.70
C PRO A 674 -31.89 21.25 -8.13
N LYS A 675 -31.73 21.89 -6.93
CA LYS A 675 -30.50 21.70 -6.15
C LYS A 675 -30.36 20.26 -5.70
N LEU A 676 -29.12 19.83 -5.48
CA LEU A 676 -28.83 18.50 -4.96
C LEU A 676 -29.48 18.25 -3.59
N SER A 677 -29.49 19.27 -2.73
CA SER A 677 -30.17 19.23 -1.43
C SER A 677 -31.68 18.97 -1.54
N GLU A 678 -32.36 19.54 -2.55
CA GLU A 678 -33.79 19.35 -2.80
C GLU A 678 -34.07 17.90 -3.31
N MET A 679 -33.21 17.38 -4.18
CA MET A 679 -33.32 16.00 -4.65
C MET A 679 -33.15 14.99 -3.50
N LEU A 680 -32.20 15.25 -2.60
CA LEU A 680 -32.00 14.44 -1.39
C LEU A 680 -33.18 14.54 -0.43
N ALA A 681 -33.80 15.72 -0.30
CA ALA A 681 -35.00 15.89 0.52
C ALA A 681 -36.19 15.06 0.02
N VAL A 682 -36.40 14.99 -1.31
CA VAL A 682 -37.42 14.11 -1.93
C VAL A 682 -37.09 12.62 -1.67
N HIS A 683 -35.82 12.24 -1.79
CA HIS A 683 -35.41 10.88 -1.53
C HIS A 683 -35.62 10.48 -0.05
N ARG A 684 -35.35 11.39 0.90
CA ARG A 684 -35.59 11.20 2.35
C ARG A 684 -37.05 11.11 2.75
N ALA A 685 -37.98 11.56 1.91
CA ALA A 685 -39.42 11.43 2.19
C ALA A 685 -39.86 9.96 2.31
N ASN A 686 -39.11 9.04 1.73
CA ASN A 686 -39.27 7.59 1.94
C ASN A 686 -38.66 7.16 3.29
N LYS A 687 -39.49 6.61 4.20
CA LYS A 687 -39.05 6.16 5.54
C LYS A 687 -37.93 5.14 5.55
N LEU A 688 -37.85 4.30 4.51
CA LEU A 688 -36.75 3.34 4.37
C LEU A 688 -35.40 4.04 4.11
N CYS A 689 -35.43 5.10 3.33
CA CYS A 689 -34.23 5.87 2.96
C CYS A 689 -33.81 6.86 4.05
N SER A 690 -34.78 7.45 4.78
CA SER A 690 -34.53 8.50 5.79
C SER A 690 -33.60 8.02 6.90
N SER A 691 -33.70 6.78 7.36
CA SER A 691 -32.90 6.25 8.48
C SER A 691 -31.38 6.33 8.27
N CYS A 692 -30.92 6.20 7.02
CA CYS A 692 -29.50 6.35 6.67
C CYS A 692 -29.18 7.79 6.26
N HIS A 693 -30.05 8.40 5.44
CA HIS A 693 -29.80 9.72 4.87
C HIS A 693 -29.84 10.85 5.90
N GLU A 694 -30.63 10.74 6.96
CA GLU A 694 -30.64 11.69 8.08
C GLU A 694 -29.28 11.77 8.81
N ARG A 695 -28.48 10.69 8.74
CA ARG A 695 -27.14 10.66 9.32
C ARG A 695 -26.05 11.12 8.33
N MET A 696 -26.19 10.78 7.05
CA MET A 696 -25.17 11.05 6.02
C MET A 696 -25.29 12.44 5.41
N ASP A 697 -26.52 12.83 5.01
CA ASP A 697 -26.73 14.03 4.19
C ASP A 697 -26.29 15.32 4.87
N PRO A 698 -26.58 15.59 6.16
CA PRO A 698 -26.13 16.80 6.82
C PRO A 698 -24.60 16.93 6.81
N LEU A 699 -23.89 15.83 7.08
CA LEU A 699 -22.43 15.77 7.04
C LEU A 699 -21.88 16.07 5.64
N GLY A 700 -22.49 15.48 4.61
CA GLY A 700 -22.02 15.65 3.24
C GLY A 700 -22.35 17.00 2.65
N LEU A 701 -23.54 17.55 2.94
CA LEU A 701 -23.98 18.88 2.49
C LEU A 701 -23.11 19.99 3.07
N ALA A 702 -22.52 19.82 4.26
CA ALA A 702 -21.58 20.77 4.85
C ALA A 702 -20.36 21.07 3.94
N PHE A 703 -20.01 20.17 3.04
CA PHE A 703 -18.88 20.32 2.12
C PHE A 703 -19.29 20.76 0.70
N GLU A 704 -20.54 21.14 0.44
CA GLU A 704 -21.02 21.46 -0.92
C GLU A 704 -20.46 22.77 -1.49
N ASN A 705 -19.91 23.65 -0.64
CA ASN A 705 -19.07 24.75 -1.11
C ASN A 705 -17.79 24.30 -1.77
N PHE A 706 -17.37 23.04 -1.63
CA PHE A 706 -16.23 22.47 -2.35
C PHE A 706 -16.72 21.62 -3.53
N THR A 707 -16.25 21.95 -4.73
CA THR A 707 -16.52 21.17 -5.94
C THR A 707 -15.92 19.76 -5.86
N ALA A 708 -16.20 18.92 -6.85
CA ALA A 708 -15.53 17.61 -7.00
C ALA A 708 -14.03 17.72 -7.34
N LEU A 709 -13.54 18.91 -7.69
CA LEU A 709 -12.12 19.19 -7.90
C LEU A 709 -11.46 19.81 -6.65
N GLY A 710 -12.18 19.95 -5.54
CA GLY A 710 -11.69 20.59 -4.33
C GLY A 710 -11.58 22.12 -4.41
N THR A 711 -12.09 22.78 -5.44
CA THR A 711 -12.16 24.26 -5.52
C THR A 711 -13.38 24.78 -4.79
N TRP A 712 -13.31 26.04 -4.31
CA TRP A 712 -14.42 26.69 -3.61
C TRP A 712 -15.46 27.25 -4.58
N ARG A 713 -16.75 27.13 -4.22
CA ARG A 713 -17.91 27.74 -4.89
C ARG A 713 -18.91 28.26 -3.89
N GLU A 714 -19.64 29.34 -4.21
CA GLU A 714 -20.67 29.96 -3.34
C GLU A 714 -22.09 29.62 -3.80
N ALA A 715 -22.25 29.20 -5.06
CA ALA A 715 -23.53 28.90 -5.66
C ALA A 715 -23.51 27.62 -6.48
N GLU A 716 -24.67 26.98 -6.57
CA GLU A 716 -24.98 25.84 -7.46
C GLU A 716 -26.21 26.17 -8.29
N ALA A 717 -26.17 25.97 -9.61
CA ALA A 717 -27.27 26.32 -10.53
C ALA A 717 -27.83 27.77 -10.33
N GLY A 718 -26.92 28.72 -10.02
CA GLY A 718 -27.29 30.15 -9.79
C GLY A 718 -27.92 30.44 -8.43
N GLN A 719 -27.97 29.47 -7.52
CA GLN A 719 -28.57 29.63 -6.18
C GLN A 719 -27.51 29.41 -5.10
N THR A 720 -27.58 30.18 -4.01
CA THR A 720 -26.71 30.06 -2.83
C THR A 720 -26.75 28.63 -2.27
N ILE A 721 -25.58 28.10 -1.91
CA ILE A 721 -25.45 26.78 -1.30
C ILE A 721 -25.73 26.88 0.19
N GLU A 722 -26.63 26.05 0.69
CA GLU A 722 -26.96 25.91 2.11
C GLU A 722 -26.20 24.71 2.68
N VAL A 723 -25.35 24.97 3.68
CA VAL A 723 -24.49 23.99 4.32
C VAL A 723 -24.83 23.73 5.79
N ALA A 724 -25.78 24.48 6.33
CA ALA A 724 -26.23 24.32 7.72
C ALA A 724 -26.85 22.92 7.93
N GLY A 725 -26.53 22.29 9.04
CA GLY A 725 -27.02 20.95 9.35
C GLY A 725 -27.07 20.64 10.84
N ARG A 726 -27.60 19.45 11.14
CA ARG A 726 -27.65 18.88 12.49
C ARG A 726 -27.18 17.43 12.40
N LEU A 727 -26.28 17.02 13.27
CA LEU A 727 -25.90 15.62 13.40
C LEU A 727 -27.05 14.80 13.99
N ALA A 728 -27.08 13.52 13.71
CA ALA A 728 -28.04 12.56 14.30
C ALA A 728 -27.94 12.52 15.84
N THR A 729 -26.82 12.97 16.38
CA THR A 729 -26.54 13.06 17.82
C THR A 729 -26.99 14.38 18.46
N GLY A 730 -27.44 15.34 17.65
CA GLY A 730 -28.08 16.58 18.09
C GLY A 730 -27.30 17.87 17.87
N GLU A 731 -25.99 17.81 17.67
CA GLU A 731 -25.12 18.97 17.47
C GLU A 731 -25.47 19.70 16.17
N ARG A 732 -25.44 21.04 16.19
CA ARG A 732 -25.77 21.89 15.05
C ARG A 732 -24.54 22.63 14.54
N PHE A 733 -24.52 22.93 13.25
CA PHE A 733 -23.49 23.74 12.60
C PHE A 733 -24.10 24.55 11.45
N ALA A 734 -23.58 25.73 11.18
CA ALA A 734 -23.97 26.59 10.07
C ALA A 734 -22.91 26.69 8.96
N SER A 735 -21.73 26.12 9.16
CA SER A 735 -20.62 26.16 8.20
C SER A 735 -19.72 24.93 8.33
N VAL A 736 -18.85 24.72 7.32
CA VAL A 736 -17.82 23.68 7.39
C VAL A 736 -16.84 23.90 8.55
N SER A 737 -16.52 25.16 8.88
CA SER A 737 -15.64 25.48 10.02
C SER A 737 -16.29 25.13 11.36
N GLU A 738 -17.61 25.34 11.49
CA GLU A 738 -18.34 24.87 12.68
C GLU A 738 -18.46 23.37 12.74
N LEU A 739 -18.69 22.68 11.62
CA LEU A 739 -18.68 21.22 11.61
C LEU A 739 -17.31 20.70 12.07
N LYS A 740 -16.19 21.27 11.60
CA LYS A 740 -14.87 20.87 12.06
C LYS A 740 -14.72 21.04 13.58
N ARG A 741 -15.20 22.16 14.15
CA ARG A 741 -15.21 22.38 15.62
C ARG A 741 -16.08 21.36 16.36
N VAL A 742 -17.28 21.05 15.85
CA VAL A 742 -18.10 19.97 16.41
C VAL A 742 -17.33 18.65 16.45
N LEU A 743 -16.61 18.32 15.36
CA LEU A 743 -15.81 17.07 15.28
C LEU A 743 -14.62 17.07 16.25
N THR A 744 -13.93 18.21 16.44
CA THR A 744 -12.75 18.32 17.31
C THR A 744 -13.09 18.50 18.79
N ASP A 745 -14.22 19.11 19.12
CA ASP A 745 -14.56 19.45 20.50
C ASP A 745 -15.61 18.50 21.09
N GLU A 746 -16.75 18.31 20.40
CA GLU A 746 -17.88 17.53 20.92
C GLU A 746 -17.78 16.04 20.57
N ARG A 747 -17.23 15.73 19.37
CA ARG A 747 -17.13 14.36 18.84
C ARG A 747 -15.70 13.81 18.82
N ARG A 748 -14.74 14.43 19.51
CA ARG A 748 -13.33 14.01 19.51
C ARG A 748 -13.12 12.60 20.02
N LEU A 749 -13.91 12.14 20.99
CA LEU A 749 -13.78 10.78 21.50
C LEU A 749 -14.19 9.71 20.48
N ASP A 750 -15.19 10.01 19.62
CA ASP A 750 -15.56 9.13 18.53
C ASP A 750 -14.47 9.11 17.46
N TYR A 751 -13.89 10.27 17.16
CA TYR A 751 -12.77 10.37 16.25
C TYR A 751 -11.53 9.61 16.77
N TYR A 752 -11.14 9.80 18.02
CA TYR A 752 -10.04 9.04 18.65
C TYR A 752 -10.30 7.55 18.57
N ARG A 753 -11.52 7.11 18.83
CA ARG A 753 -11.92 5.71 18.74
C ARG A 753 -11.80 5.17 17.31
N CYS A 754 -12.35 5.89 16.35
CA CYS A 754 -12.28 5.53 14.93
C CYS A 754 -10.82 5.43 14.47
N LEU A 755 -10.00 6.44 14.75
CA LEU A 755 -8.59 6.46 14.37
C LEU A 755 -7.79 5.34 15.03
N ALA A 756 -8.02 5.07 16.32
CA ALA A 756 -7.40 3.96 17.04
C ALA A 756 -7.83 2.60 16.46
N GLU A 757 -9.12 2.40 16.14
CA GLU A 757 -9.63 1.19 15.48
C GLU A 757 -9.00 0.99 14.09
N LYS A 758 -8.90 2.06 13.27
CA LYS A 758 -8.28 2.00 11.94
C LYS A 758 -6.79 1.65 12.01
N LEU A 759 -6.04 2.34 12.89
CA LEU A 759 -4.60 2.11 13.01
C LEU A 759 -4.29 0.72 13.60
N LEU A 760 -5.07 0.27 14.58
CA LEU A 760 -4.93 -1.07 15.16
C LEU A 760 -5.27 -2.16 14.12
N THR A 761 -6.33 -1.97 13.32
CA THR A 761 -6.70 -2.86 12.20
C THR A 761 -5.55 -2.99 11.20
N TYR A 762 -4.95 -1.86 10.80
CA TYR A 762 -3.81 -1.84 9.89
C TYR A 762 -2.58 -2.53 10.48
N ALA A 763 -2.23 -2.23 11.74
CA ALA A 763 -1.07 -2.80 12.43
C ALA A 763 -1.16 -4.32 12.58
N LEU A 764 -2.35 -4.82 12.94
CA LEU A 764 -2.60 -6.25 13.14
C LEU A 764 -2.85 -7.02 11.84
N GLY A 765 -3.27 -6.34 10.76
CA GLY A 765 -3.66 -6.97 9.49
C GLY A 765 -4.88 -7.87 9.60
N ARG A 766 -5.83 -7.52 10.48
CA ARG A 766 -7.12 -8.20 10.66
C ARG A 766 -8.22 -7.24 11.11
N GLY A 767 -9.46 -7.61 10.88
CA GLY A 767 -10.58 -6.92 11.48
C GLY A 767 -10.55 -6.99 13.01
N LEU A 768 -11.08 -5.96 13.67
CA LEU A 768 -11.23 -5.93 15.13
C LEU A 768 -12.50 -6.68 15.55
N THR A 769 -12.43 -7.26 16.74
CA THR A 769 -13.53 -7.97 17.39
C THR A 769 -13.84 -7.32 18.74
N TYR A 770 -14.88 -7.79 19.42
CA TYR A 770 -15.19 -7.35 20.79
C TYR A 770 -14.00 -7.52 21.76
N ARG A 771 -13.07 -8.45 21.48
CA ARG A 771 -11.86 -8.69 22.30
C ARG A 771 -10.87 -7.51 22.30
N ASP A 772 -10.92 -6.69 21.25
CA ASP A 772 -10.06 -5.53 21.09
C ASP A 772 -10.60 -4.28 21.81
N LEU A 773 -11.84 -4.34 22.35
CA LEU A 773 -12.57 -3.21 22.93
C LEU A 773 -11.79 -2.53 24.07
N ASP A 774 -11.23 -3.32 25.02
CA ASP A 774 -10.45 -2.76 26.14
C ASP A 774 -9.16 -2.09 25.67
N THR A 775 -8.56 -2.59 24.59
CA THR A 775 -7.39 -1.97 23.98
C THR A 775 -7.73 -0.61 23.39
N VAL A 776 -8.82 -0.54 22.62
CA VAL A 776 -9.28 0.71 22.00
C VAL A 776 -9.68 1.72 23.09
N ASP A 777 -10.41 1.30 24.13
CA ASP A 777 -10.83 2.17 25.22
C ASP A 777 -9.63 2.80 25.92
N ARG A 778 -8.58 2.03 26.26
CA ARG A 778 -7.36 2.57 26.86
C ARG A 778 -6.64 3.58 25.98
N ILE A 779 -6.54 3.30 24.69
CA ILE A 779 -5.91 4.23 23.74
C ILE A 779 -6.69 5.56 23.72
N VAL A 780 -8.02 5.50 23.70
CA VAL A 780 -8.88 6.69 23.70
C VAL A 780 -8.74 7.47 25.00
N GLU A 781 -8.73 6.80 26.14
CA GLU A 781 -8.53 7.44 27.46
C GLU A 781 -7.16 8.12 27.58
N GLU A 782 -6.12 7.50 27.05
CA GLU A 782 -4.77 8.08 27.02
C GLU A 782 -4.67 9.26 26.05
N LEU A 783 -5.27 9.16 24.87
CA LEU A 783 -5.33 10.27 23.92
C LEU A 783 -6.05 11.49 24.53
N GLU A 784 -7.16 11.28 25.22
CA GLU A 784 -7.90 12.37 25.86
C GLU A 784 -7.07 13.03 26.96
N ARG A 785 -6.36 12.24 27.78
CA ARG A 785 -5.50 12.74 28.88
C ARG A 785 -4.29 13.52 28.36
N GLU A 786 -3.69 13.08 27.24
CA GLU A 786 -2.44 13.61 26.70
C GLU A 786 -2.66 14.57 25.51
N GLY A 787 -3.88 15.08 25.31
CA GLY A 787 -4.19 16.08 24.28
C GLY A 787 -4.11 15.58 22.83
N GLY A 788 -4.32 14.27 22.62
CA GLY A 788 -4.39 13.68 21.28
C GLY A 788 -3.04 13.48 20.59
N ARG A 789 -1.92 13.39 21.30
CA ARG A 789 -0.58 13.27 20.69
C ARG A 789 -0.43 12.00 19.86
N MET A 790 0.21 12.12 18.71
CA MET A 790 0.43 11.01 17.77
C MET A 790 1.25 9.88 18.41
N SER A 791 2.26 10.21 19.24
CA SER A 791 3.06 9.22 19.97
C SER A 791 2.22 8.37 20.92
N VAL A 792 1.20 8.95 21.56
CA VAL A 792 0.28 8.21 22.43
C VAL A 792 -0.52 7.17 21.65
N LEU A 793 -1.04 7.54 20.49
CA LEU A 793 -1.75 6.62 19.59
C LEU A 793 -0.85 5.46 19.16
N LEU A 794 0.36 5.75 18.66
CA LEU A 794 1.30 4.73 18.20
C LEU A 794 1.74 3.80 19.33
N ASN A 795 2.12 4.36 20.48
CA ASN A 795 2.54 3.58 21.63
C ASN A 795 1.38 2.75 22.19
N GLY A 796 0.16 3.28 22.18
CA GLY A 796 -1.05 2.56 22.58
C GLY A 796 -1.28 1.31 21.71
N VAL A 797 -1.06 1.41 20.39
CA VAL A 797 -1.13 0.27 19.45
C VAL A 797 0.01 -0.71 19.71
N ILE A 798 1.27 -0.24 19.74
CA ILE A 798 2.46 -1.09 19.84
C ILE A 798 2.51 -1.82 21.21
N ASN A 799 2.10 -1.19 22.31
CA ASN A 799 2.10 -1.78 23.64
C ASN A 799 0.81 -2.57 23.94
N SER A 800 -0.12 -2.66 23.01
CA SER A 800 -1.38 -3.38 23.19
C SER A 800 -1.18 -4.90 23.28
N ALA A 801 -2.07 -5.58 23.99
CA ALA A 801 -2.06 -7.04 24.07
C ALA A 801 -2.16 -7.71 22.67
N PRO A 802 -3.04 -7.29 21.75
CA PRO A 802 -3.09 -7.88 20.42
C PRO A 802 -1.81 -7.67 19.60
N PHE A 803 -1.00 -6.63 19.88
CA PHE A 803 0.28 -6.42 19.21
C PHE A 803 1.45 -7.15 19.89
N GLN A 804 1.41 -7.33 21.20
CA GLN A 804 2.51 -7.91 22.00
C GLN A 804 2.36 -9.41 22.26
N LYS A 805 1.14 -9.94 22.21
CA LYS A 805 0.81 -11.30 22.63
C LYS A 805 0.17 -12.12 21.49
N LEU A 806 0.16 -13.42 21.70
CA LEU A 806 -0.49 -14.41 20.81
C LEU A 806 -1.29 -15.41 21.64
N ARG A 807 -2.44 -15.80 21.12
CA ARG A 807 -3.19 -16.95 21.61
C ARG A 807 -2.59 -18.23 21.03
N ARG A 808 -2.26 -19.21 21.88
CA ARG A 808 -1.81 -20.53 21.40
C ARG A 808 -2.99 -21.29 20.82
N VAL A 809 -2.79 -21.85 19.66
CA VAL A 809 -3.68 -22.89 19.12
C VAL A 809 -3.29 -24.17 19.85
N ASN A 810 -4.17 -24.70 20.73
CA ASN A 810 -3.95 -26.01 21.29
C ASN A 810 -3.80 -27.01 20.12
N PRO A 811 -2.76 -27.85 20.08
CA PRO A 811 -2.75 -28.95 19.13
C PRO A 811 -4.05 -29.74 19.30
N PRO A 812 -4.68 -30.24 18.22
CA PRO A 812 -5.83 -31.11 18.36
C PRO A 812 -5.44 -32.23 19.33
N VAL A 813 -6.27 -32.45 20.34
CA VAL A 813 -6.09 -33.57 21.27
C VAL A 813 -6.07 -34.81 20.38
N THR A 814 -4.89 -35.36 20.14
CA THR A 814 -4.80 -36.67 19.50
C THR A 814 -5.47 -37.63 20.48
N SER A 815 -6.67 -38.05 20.16
CA SER A 815 -7.27 -39.19 20.86
C SER A 815 -6.24 -40.29 20.91
N PRO A 816 -5.94 -40.88 22.09
CA PRO A 816 -5.03 -41.99 22.13
C PRO A 816 -5.59 -43.07 21.19
N ALA A 817 -4.76 -43.46 20.21
CA ALA A 817 -5.06 -44.63 19.38
C ALA A 817 -5.36 -45.78 20.35
N THR A 818 -6.59 -46.24 20.36
CA THR A 818 -6.97 -47.47 21.05
C THR A 818 -6.15 -48.61 20.47
N PRO A 819 -5.53 -49.48 21.31
CA PRO A 819 -4.64 -50.53 20.89
C PRO A 819 -5.30 -51.59 20.01
#